data_a5b07e96b6604bb5b3c5915ae2b3b380
#
_entry.id   a5b07e96b6604bb5b3c5915ae2b3b380
#
_cell.length_a   1.000
_cell.length_b   1.000
_cell.length_c   1.000
_cell.angle_alpha   90.00
_cell.angle_beta   90.00
_cell.angle_gamma   90.00
#
_symmetry.space_group_name_H-M   'P 1'
#
loop_
_entity.id
_entity.type
_entity.pdbx_description
1 polymer ?
#
loop_
_entity_poly.entity_id
_entity_poly.type
_entity_poly.pdbx_seq_one_letter_code
_entity_poly.pdbx_strand_id
1 'polypeptide(L)'
;MSTLLANINAYYAHTAASSAVSASDRFAASNFGKEKFIKLLDQLHNSLRIDLSSYRVSVRPSISSANSCRPQRAPADNNNNNNHINSLYLSIFSSFAQNNFPATNKERLQDLKSTVDLLTSITFFRMKVQELPSPPRASTVVKDCATACLKSTYQCLFDSLCAELYKGDKQQQPQSDDKKKSAASIDSNQQAQQQQQQQQQQQQQQQQAPVSATSANHNSNQPDENAPLSLEFWHQLIALIVSVIEQDKNCYAPVLNQFPQELNIGHLSAYTMWTLFAMEMKYSLEGHEQERSFKSNEYMNLHFRVKWLYNTFCRDVPKLKDKVPEYPTWFEPFVMQWLNDNDEVSLRQVNSAFQRDKLDGFPQSSEHTLFSNSVVDIFTQLTQCFDVISKLECPDPEIVKRYMKRFAKTIVKVLSTYAEILKTEFPNHISNEKTACILMNNIQQMRVQLERMFESMGGADLEPDAADILKGLTQNLNGVLDELSAIFAASMRDSIRESVQKMGLLLSQLRGNAVGVTPNGPISDQLDANGLPANENSAELIAETDHILHPLMDILDVKLTMLASHCERVVLKRLLKELWKLVMHSLEKCIVLPPASEKNLLHSLPNAKIENMSRIFKNNMGSNKMGGALGVVEALQTERNLTMKQCLVLTVALRTIKQYFYAGGNGLKLTYVDKSPELQSLKNALSLYTQSTDTLIKTFVQTQTQQGRHHSDEKVGLINVDVDLSTHPGSGEHRVTVKIVECKDLAWPNNKGFKPFVEVNIVGPCSNEIKKRKFETKCQTSGGLSPKYNETFQVSLGNEVDPKYFEIHMVVKHYRIGLFMGNQPVGVVVIQLRDVLEQGSCAGWFHLGKTISMDETGWTILRILSQRTNDDAAKEFVELKTFSLKKALADQEK
;
A
#
# COMPACT_ATOMS: atom_id res chain seq x y z
N MET A 1 58.61 16.58 52.14
CA MET A 1 57.64 16.69 53.23
C MET A 1 57.18 15.32 53.74
N SER A 2 56.66 14.40 52.95
CA SER A 2 56.28 13.04 53.35
C SER A 2 57.44 12.27 53.99
N THR A 3 58.64 12.35 53.43
CA THR A 3 59.87 11.76 53.99
C THR A 3 60.20 12.39 55.33
N LEU A 4 60.05 13.72 55.44
CA LEU A 4 60.30 14.40 56.72
C LEU A 4 59.32 13.96 57.78
N LEU A 5 58.01 13.88 57.43
CA LEU A 5 56.98 13.39 58.35
C LEU A 5 57.19 11.92 58.72
N ALA A 6 57.62 11.07 57.77
CA ALA A 6 57.95 9.69 58.03
C ALA A 6 59.22 9.60 58.95
N ASN A 7 60.23 10.43 58.71
CA ASN A 7 61.42 10.51 59.57
C ASN A 7 61.11 11.03 60.96
N ILE A 8 60.25 12.02 61.06
CA ILE A 8 59.75 12.55 62.37
C ILE A 8 59.01 11.38 63.06
N ASN A 9 58.13 10.71 62.43
CA ASN A 9 57.37 9.57 63.03
C ASN A 9 58.31 8.42 63.39
N ALA A 10 59.32 8.06 62.58
CA ALA A 10 60.30 7.07 62.90
C ALA A 10 61.19 7.50 64.07
N TYR A 11 61.62 8.75 64.10
CA TYR A 11 62.38 9.30 65.21
C TYR A 11 61.61 9.23 66.56
N TYR A 12 60.34 9.64 66.57
CA TYR A 12 59.52 9.48 67.75
C TYR A 12 59.20 8.04 68.11
N ALA A 13 59.03 7.18 67.12
CA ALA A 13 58.84 5.75 67.38
C ALA A 13 60.11 5.09 67.98
N HIS A 14 61.30 5.41 67.44
CA HIS A 14 62.59 4.96 67.98
C HIS A 14 62.85 5.53 69.38
N THR A 15 62.57 6.79 69.59
CA THR A 15 62.74 7.36 70.99
C THR A 15 61.65 6.81 71.87
N ALA A 16 60.51 6.31 71.39
CA ALA A 16 59.49 5.64 72.19
C ALA A 16 59.89 4.21 72.58
N ALA A 17 60.70 3.54 71.77
CA ALA A 17 61.19 2.19 72.09
C ALA A 17 62.08 2.18 73.39
N SER A 18 62.73 3.30 73.70
CA SER A 18 63.57 3.45 74.89
C SER A 18 62.77 3.87 76.16
N SER A 19 61.48 4.31 76.01
CA SER A 19 60.64 4.82 77.07
C SER A 19 59.24 4.33 77.15
N ALA A 20 58.90 3.27 76.38
CA ALA A 20 57.55 2.60 76.32
C ALA A 20 56.36 3.61 76.02
N VAL A 21 56.61 4.77 75.48
CA VAL A 21 55.56 5.75 75.16
C VAL A 21 55.58 6.09 73.68
N SER A 22 54.49 5.81 72.97
CA SER A 22 54.34 6.12 71.54
C SER A 22 54.40 7.59 71.20
N ALA A 23 54.73 7.99 70.00
CA ALA A 23 54.70 9.39 69.58
C ALA A 23 53.34 10.03 69.74
N SER A 24 52.23 9.30 69.55
CA SER A 24 50.89 9.75 69.92
C SER A 24 50.68 10.00 71.36
N ASP A 25 51.30 9.21 72.28
CA ASP A 25 51.16 9.36 73.77
C ASP A 25 51.97 10.55 74.24
N ARG A 26 53.11 10.87 73.65
CA ARG A 26 53.84 12.08 73.97
C ARG A 26 53.10 13.36 73.57
N PHE A 27 52.41 13.35 72.42
CA PHE A 27 51.53 14.46 72.07
C PHE A 27 50.29 14.52 72.96
N ALA A 28 49.81 13.40 73.44
CA ALA A 28 48.71 13.33 74.39
C ALA A 28 49.07 13.83 75.81
N ALA A 29 50.34 13.74 76.20
CA ALA A 29 50.86 14.24 77.52
C ALA A 29 50.81 15.76 77.61
N SER A 30 50.73 16.49 76.56
CA SER A 30 50.45 17.91 76.53
C SER A 30 49.30 18.23 75.61
N ASN A 31 48.11 18.44 76.10
CA ASN A 31 46.92 18.79 75.31
C ASN A 31 47.20 19.93 74.33
N PHE A 32 48.00 20.91 74.72
CA PHE A 32 48.36 22.03 73.88
C PHE A 32 49.23 21.64 72.65
N GLY A 33 50.17 20.71 72.80
CA GLY A 33 51.05 20.22 71.79
C GLY A 33 50.23 19.35 70.75
N LYS A 34 49.35 18.48 71.27
CA LYS A 34 48.47 17.63 70.46
C LYS A 34 47.53 18.53 69.66
N GLU A 35 46.90 19.51 70.24
CA GLU A 35 46.00 20.42 69.52
C GLU A 35 46.70 21.22 68.38
N LYS A 36 47.89 21.74 68.69
CA LYS A 36 48.68 22.48 67.66
C LYS A 36 49.07 21.59 66.53
N PHE A 37 49.48 20.34 66.81
CA PHE A 37 49.89 19.39 65.79
C PHE A 37 48.67 18.92 64.92
N ILE A 38 47.52 18.70 65.53
CA ILE A 38 46.27 18.46 64.83
C ILE A 38 45.93 19.63 63.92
N LYS A 39 45.98 20.86 64.40
CA LYS A 39 45.68 22.06 63.62
C LYS A 39 46.67 22.17 62.43
N LEU A 40 47.95 21.90 62.62
CA LEU A 40 48.95 21.94 61.57
C LEU A 40 48.67 20.85 60.51
N LEU A 41 48.34 19.62 60.95
CA LEU A 41 47.97 18.54 60.06
C LEU A 41 46.69 18.88 59.29
N ASP A 42 45.67 19.52 59.93
CA ASP A 42 44.47 19.93 59.25
C ASP A 42 44.70 21.05 58.22
N GLN A 43 45.54 22.05 58.58
CA GLN A 43 45.91 23.10 57.64
C GLN A 43 46.67 22.56 56.45
N LEU A 44 47.65 21.67 56.65
CA LEU A 44 48.42 21.06 55.57
C LEU A 44 47.58 20.12 54.73
N HIS A 45 46.72 19.33 55.35
CA HIS A 45 45.78 18.46 54.62
C HIS A 45 44.83 19.33 53.74
N ASN A 46 44.27 20.44 54.28
CA ASN A 46 43.40 21.31 53.51
C ASN A 46 44.15 22.04 52.39
N SER A 47 45.39 22.51 52.62
CA SER A 47 46.23 23.09 51.57
C SER A 47 46.47 22.10 50.40
N LEU A 48 46.89 20.85 50.72
CA LEU A 48 47.10 19.82 49.70
C LEU A 48 45.83 19.41 48.95
N ARG A 49 44.65 19.47 49.65
CA ARG A 49 43.38 19.23 48.96
C ARG A 49 43.05 20.36 47.96
N ILE A 50 43.33 21.62 48.35
CA ILE A 50 43.13 22.78 47.46
C ILE A 50 44.11 22.65 46.28
N ASP A 51 45.38 22.36 46.50
CA ASP A 51 46.35 22.17 45.42
C ASP A 51 45.96 21.05 44.48
N LEU A 52 45.52 19.92 45.00
CA LEU A 52 45.05 18.81 44.21
C LEU A 52 43.73 19.09 43.48
N SER A 53 42.80 19.88 44.09
CA SER A 53 41.57 20.29 43.46
C SER A 53 41.75 21.28 42.32
N SER A 54 42.97 21.82 42.17
CA SER A 54 43.34 22.78 41.11
C SER A 54 44.41 22.26 40.15
N TYR A 55 44.67 20.95 40.12
CA TYR A 55 45.77 20.38 39.31
C TYR A 55 45.73 20.69 37.82
N ARG A 56 44.53 21.08 37.30
CA ARG A 56 44.31 21.49 35.89
C ARG A 56 44.19 23.02 35.68
N VAL A 57 43.99 23.84 36.77
CA VAL A 57 43.60 25.24 36.65
C VAL A 57 44.72 26.18 36.12
N SER A 58 45.94 25.69 35.91
CA SER A 58 47.03 26.51 35.41
C SER A 58 47.06 26.72 33.90
N VAL A 59 46.07 26.22 33.17
CA VAL A 59 46.03 26.33 31.69
C VAL A 59 44.73 27.02 31.30
N ARG A 60 44.74 28.32 31.15
CA ARG A 60 43.75 29.01 30.34
C ARG A 60 44.04 28.65 28.90
N PRO A 61 43.17 27.91 28.15
CA PRO A 61 43.35 27.73 26.75
C PRO A 61 43.24 29.09 26.05
N SER A 62 44.32 29.56 25.45
CA SER A 62 44.28 30.69 24.52
C SER A 62 43.72 30.17 23.18
N ILE A 63 42.45 30.27 23.01
CA ILE A 63 41.67 29.82 21.81
C ILE A 63 42.03 30.69 20.58
N SER A 64 42.77 31.78 20.75
CA SER A 64 43.16 32.68 19.68
C SER A 64 44.09 32.06 18.58
N SER A 65 44.66 30.85 18.77
CA SER A 65 45.52 30.20 17.79
C SER A 65 44.83 29.23 16.87
N ALA A 66 43.54 28.94 17.10
CA ALA A 66 42.80 27.98 16.25
C ALA A 66 42.41 28.52 14.84
N ASN A 67 42.46 29.87 14.67
CA ASN A 67 42.05 30.46 13.38
C ASN A 67 43.19 30.61 12.35
N SER A 68 44.42 30.16 12.62
CA SER A 68 45.52 30.27 11.69
C SER A 68 45.86 29.02 10.86
N CYS A 69 45.17 27.89 11.09
CA CYS A 69 45.36 26.67 10.33
C CYS A 69 44.25 26.48 9.29
N ARG A 70 44.33 27.19 8.15
CA ARG A 70 43.63 26.80 6.94
C ARG A 70 44.32 25.56 6.38
N PRO A 71 43.64 24.43 6.19
CA PRO A 71 44.21 23.26 5.55
C PRO A 71 44.49 23.56 4.08
N GLN A 72 45.75 23.34 3.64
CA GLN A 72 46.08 23.28 2.21
C GLN A 72 45.36 22.09 1.58
N ARG A 73 44.67 22.34 0.49
CA ARG A 73 43.96 21.36 -0.34
C ARG A 73 44.93 20.30 -0.85
N ALA A 74 44.75 19.06 -0.44
CA ALA A 74 45.26 17.88 -1.13
C ALA A 74 44.31 17.42 -2.23
N PRO A 75 44.78 16.80 -3.32
CA PRO A 75 43.96 16.49 -4.49
C PRO A 75 42.92 15.43 -4.19
N ALA A 76 41.74 15.60 -4.85
CA ALA A 76 40.56 14.76 -4.71
C ALA A 76 40.80 13.38 -5.31
N ASP A 77 40.70 12.34 -4.48
CA ASP A 77 40.36 10.99 -4.91
C ASP A 77 39.00 10.63 -4.37
N ASN A 78 38.11 10.39 -5.33
CA ASN A 78 36.72 9.98 -5.10
C ASN A 78 36.68 8.51 -4.67
N ASN A 79 36.49 8.24 -3.40
CA ASN A 79 35.65 7.14 -2.86
C ASN A 79 35.91 6.97 -1.36
N ASN A 80 34.90 7.24 -0.55
CA ASN A 80 34.79 7.05 0.90
C ASN A 80 34.59 8.34 1.72
N ASN A 81 33.42 8.97 1.57
CA ASN A 81 33.12 10.20 2.30
C ASN A 81 32.95 10.05 3.84
N ASN A 82 32.84 8.85 4.40
CA ASN A 82 32.64 8.67 5.85
C ASN A 82 33.94 8.43 6.63
N ASN A 83 35.04 7.96 6.00
CA ASN A 83 36.33 7.83 6.65
C ASN A 83 37.14 9.13 6.62
N HIS A 84 36.89 10.02 5.67
CA HIS A 84 37.59 11.30 5.55
C HIS A 84 37.19 12.31 6.63
N ILE A 85 35.93 12.33 7.01
CA ILE A 85 35.42 13.23 8.07
C ILE A 85 36.05 12.85 9.41
N ASN A 86 36.08 11.55 9.75
CA ASN A 86 36.73 11.08 10.96
C ASN A 86 38.27 11.30 10.96
N SER A 87 38.95 11.16 9.82
CA SER A 87 40.38 11.38 9.69
C SER A 87 40.75 12.87 9.76
N LEU A 88 39.99 13.76 9.17
CA LEU A 88 40.16 15.22 9.25
C LEU A 88 39.92 15.73 10.67
N TYR A 89 38.90 15.24 11.35
CA TYR A 89 38.64 15.60 12.75
C TYR A 89 39.76 15.10 13.69
N LEU A 90 40.23 13.87 13.51
CA LEU A 90 41.37 13.34 14.29
C LEU A 90 42.68 14.12 14.05
N SER A 91 42.95 14.57 12.83
CA SER A 91 44.08 15.38 12.47
C SER A 91 44.01 16.80 13.08
N ILE A 92 42.85 17.45 13.01
CA ILE A 92 42.60 18.75 13.64
C ILE A 92 42.71 18.63 15.16
N PHE A 93 42.19 17.53 15.71
CA PHE A 93 42.27 17.25 17.15
C PHE A 93 43.66 17.02 17.66
N SER A 94 44.46 16.23 16.94
CA SER A 94 45.86 16.01 17.30
C SER A 94 46.67 17.31 17.31
N SER A 95 46.41 18.17 16.33
CA SER A 95 47.06 19.49 16.25
C SER A 95 46.56 20.45 17.34
N PHE A 96 45.29 20.45 17.67
CA PHE A 96 44.68 21.30 18.72
C PHE A 96 45.12 20.86 20.12
N ALA A 97 45.20 19.56 20.37
CA ALA A 97 45.68 19.01 21.65
C ALA A 97 47.18 19.26 21.87
N GLN A 98 47.97 19.23 20.79
CA GLN A 98 49.41 19.53 20.88
C GLN A 98 49.75 20.99 21.10
N ASN A 99 48.90 21.91 20.61
CA ASN A 99 49.20 23.35 20.66
C ASN A 99 48.58 24.09 21.85
N ASN A 100 47.51 23.63 22.45
CA ASN A 100 46.80 24.36 23.52
C ASN A 100 46.95 23.76 24.90
N PHE A 101 47.49 22.59 25.05
CA PHE A 101 47.87 22.06 26.33
C PHE A 101 49.39 21.83 26.28
N PRO A 102 50.21 22.67 26.98
CA PRO A 102 51.63 22.46 27.00
C PRO A 102 51.88 21.04 27.44
N ALA A 103 52.65 20.31 26.64
CA ALA A 103 53.12 18.98 26.96
C ALA A 103 53.42 18.93 28.43
N THR A 104 52.65 18.12 29.17
CA THR A 104 52.66 18.01 30.62
C THR A 104 54.10 17.98 31.05
N ASN A 105 54.56 19.13 31.57
CA ASN A 105 55.90 19.26 32.03
C ASN A 105 56.17 18.13 33.03
N LYS A 106 57.19 17.29 32.77
CA LYS A 106 57.51 16.16 33.67
C LYS A 106 57.63 16.61 35.12
N GLU A 107 58.14 17.82 35.35
CA GLU A 107 58.25 18.44 36.66
C GLU A 107 56.87 18.61 37.31
N ARG A 108 55.86 19.09 36.61
CA ARG A 108 54.50 19.24 37.17
C ARG A 108 53.83 17.92 37.50
N LEU A 109 54.03 16.87 36.68
CA LEU A 109 53.52 15.53 37.01
C LEU A 109 54.27 14.95 38.22
N GLN A 110 55.55 15.24 38.37
CA GLN A 110 56.32 14.86 39.57
C GLN A 110 55.84 15.59 40.83
N ASP A 111 55.60 16.88 40.72
CA ASP A 111 55.03 17.69 41.82
C ASP A 111 53.60 17.19 42.20
N LEU A 112 52.74 16.90 41.24
CA LEU A 112 51.43 16.36 41.49
C LEU A 112 51.55 15.00 42.21
N LYS A 113 52.45 14.10 41.75
CA LYS A 113 52.70 12.83 42.40
C LYS A 113 53.16 13.04 43.87
N SER A 114 54.07 13.96 44.08
CA SER A 114 54.53 14.34 45.42
C SER A 114 53.40 14.88 46.30
N THR A 115 52.49 15.66 45.71
CA THR A 115 51.28 16.16 46.40
C THR A 115 50.37 15.03 46.83
N VAL A 116 50.12 14.02 45.94
CA VAL A 116 49.25 12.87 46.24
C VAL A 116 49.92 11.97 47.30
N ASP A 117 51.21 11.72 47.19
CA ASP A 117 51.98 10.93 48.17
C ASP A 117 51.94 11.59 49.55
N LEU A 118 52.16 12.90 49.58
CA LEU A 118 52.12 13.67 50.82
C LEU A 118 50.68 13.71 51.42
N LEU A 119 49.68 13.93 50.60
CA LEU A 119 48.26 13.93 51.04
C LEU A 119 47.89 12.56 51.62
N THR A 120 48.31 11.47 50.99
CA THR A 120 48.13 10.11 51.45
C THR A 120 48.75 9.91 52.84
N SER A 121 50.01 10.35 53.00
CA SER A 121 50.76 10.28 54.23
C SER A 121 50.09 11.09 55.35
N ILE A 122 49.67 12.31 55.06
CA ILE A 122 49.00 13.19 56.01
C ILE A 122 47.63 12.63 56.38
N THR A 123 46.90 12.05 55.48
CA THR A 123 45.61 11.40 55.78
C THR A 123 45.81 10.25 56.74
N PHE A 124 46.87 9.43 56.54
CA PHE A 124 47.25 8.36 57.45
C PHE A 124 47.64 8.92 58.83
N PHE A 125 48.46 9.97 58.90
CA PHE A 125 48.88 10.58 60.17
C PHE A 125 47.69 11.18 60.93
N ARG A 126 46.80 11.89 60.25
CA ARG A 126 45.55 12.40 60.86
C ARG A 126 44.71 11.29 61.45
N MET A 127 44.59 10.15 60.75
CA MET A 127 43.86 8.99 61.24
C MET A 127 44.44 8.50 62.55
N LYS A 128 45.76 8.37 62.63
CA LYS A 128 46.46 7.89 63.82
C LYS A 128 46.40 8.86 64.97
N VAL A 129 46.60 10.14 64.73
CA VAL A 129 46.67 11.19 65.85
C VAL A 129 45.30 11.56 66.34
N GLN A 130 44.27 11.59 65.50
CA GLN A 130 42.91 11.92 65.88
C GLN A 130 42.08 10.73 66.37
N GLU A 131 42.63 9.50 66.25
CA GLU A 131 41.98 8.25 66.68
C GLU A 131 40.54 8.17 66.13
N LEU A 132 40.33 8.51 64.87
CA LEU A 132 39.00 8.59 64.23
C LEU A 132 38.38 7.18 64.14
N PRO A 133 37.14 6.99 64.63
CA PRO A 133 36.46 5.69 64.55
C PRO A 133 36.20 5.22 63.13
N SER A 134 36.09 6.13 62.16
CA SER A 134 35.93 5.88 60.74
C SER A 134 36.80 6.85 59.93
N PRO A 135 38.07 6.56 59.73
CA PRO A 135 38.97 7.46 58.99
C PRO A 135 38.64 7.52 57.51
N PRO A 136 38.66 8.71 56.88
CA PRO A 136 38.51 8.84 55.44
C PRO A 136 39.67 8.14 54.78
N ARG A 137 39.37 7.29 53.76
CA ARG A 137 40.44 6.66 52.95
C ARG A 137 41.12 7.69 52.09
N ALA A 138 42.42 7.61 51.95
CA ALA A 138 43.21 8.51 51.08
C ALA A 138 42.70 8.52 49.62
N SER A 139 42.27 7.36 49.12
CA SER A 139 41.65 7.23 47.79
C SER A 139 40.37 8.04 47.66
N THR A 140 39.55 8.10 48.71
CA THR A 140 38.32 8.92 48.72
C THR A 140 38.64 10.40 48.67
N VAL A 141 39.64 10.82 49.45
CA VAL A 141 40.05 12.24 49.46
C VAL A 141 40.60 12.67 48.09
N VAL A 142 41.50 11.84 47.48
CA VAL A 142 41.99 12.10 46.13
C VAL A 142 40.88 12.15 45.12
N LYS A 143 39.96 11.23 45.19
CA LYS A 143 38.78 11.16 44.30
C LYS A 143 37.89 12.43 44.41
N ASP A 144 37.66 12.90 45.64
CA ASP A 144 36.86 14.11 45.89
C ASP A 144 37.57 15.35 45.34
N CYS A 145 38.87 15.47 45.56
CA CYS A 145 39.67 16.54 44.99
C CYS A 145 39.71 16.53 43.47
N ALA A 146 39.90 15.35 42.86
CA ALA A 146 39.87 15.18 41.42
C ALA A 146 38.48 15.51 40.86
N THR A 147 37.38 15.08 41.52
CA THR A 147 36.01 15.42 41.14
C THR A 147 35.75 16.93 41.19
N ALA A 148 36.24 17.61 42.22
CA ALA A 148 36.11 19.07 42.35
C ALA A 148 36.87 19.80 41.23
N CYS A 149 38.11 19.35 40.91
CA CYS A 149 38.87 19.89 39.83
C CYS A 149 38.18 19.69 38.46
N LEU A 150 37.65 18.51 38.20
CA LEU A 150 36.91 18.18 36.96
C LEU A 150 35.66 19.06 36.82
N LYS A 151 34.89 19.24 37.86
CA LYS A 151 33.73 20.14 37.87
C LYS A 151 34.12 21.60 37.57
N SER A 152 35.19 22.09 38.21
CA SER A 152 35.71 23.45 37.96
C SER A 152 36.26 23.57 36.52
N THR A 153 36.92 22.53 36.00
CA THR A 153 37.39 22.48 34.62
C THR A 153 36.24 22.56 33.63
N TYR A 154 35.20 21.76 33.84
CA TYR A 154 33.99 21.79 32.97
C TYR A 154 33.39 23.20 32.94
N GLN A 155 33.16 23.79 34.10
CA GLN A 155 32.59 25.16 34.21
C GLN A 155 33.49 26.20 33.49
N CYS A 156 34.80 26.10 33.67
CA CYS A 156 35.75 27.00 33.00
C CYS A 156 35.68 26.84 31.47
N LEU A 157 35.60 25.62 30.95
CA LEU A 157 35.42 25.35 29.50
C LEU A 157 34.12 25.91 28.97
N PHE A 158 33.02 25.67 29.69
CA PHE A 158 31.69 26.15 29.34
C PHE A 158 31.67 27.69 29.30
N ASP A 159 32.11 28.37 30.37
CA ASP A 159 32.13 29.82 30.45
C ASP A 159 33.05 30.48 29.42
N SER A 160 34.19 29.82 29.11
CA SER A 160 35.13 30.32 28.10
C SER A 160 34.52 30.27 26.69
N LEU A 161 33.83 29.20 26.35
CA LEU A 161 33.11 29.06 25.05
C LEU A 161 31.96 30.07 24.96
N CYS A 162 31.16 30.23 26.03
CA CYS A 162 30.15 31.26 26.09
C CYS A 162 30.72 32.66 25.86
N ALA A 163 31.83 33.00 26.53
CA ALA A 163 32.47 34.32 26.38
C ALA A 163 33.01 34.56 24.95
N GLU A 164 33.39 33.53 24.21
CA GLU A 164 33.82 33.64 22.80
C GLU A 164 32.66 33.88 21.83
N LEU A 165 31.55 33.19 22.02
CA LEU A 165 30.33 33.44 21.26
C LEU A 165 29.88 34.90 21.37
N TYR A 166 29.87 35.47 22.59
CA TYR A 166 29.52 36.88 22.82
C TYR A 166 30.51 37.88 22.23
N LYS A 167 31.75 37.47 21.94
CA LYS A 167 32.74 38.32 21.26
C LYS A 167 32.61 38.27 19.74
N GLY A 168 32.22 37.13 19.18
CA GLY A 168 32.03 36.92 17.74
C GLY A 168 30.91 37.79 17.17
N ASP A 169 29.83 37.96 17.89
CA ASP A 169 28.65 38.75 17.46
C ASP A 169 28.93 40.25 17.37
N LYS A 170 29.94 40.74 18.07
CA LYS A 170 30.31 42.17 18.04
C LYS A 170 31.21 42.58 16.86
N GLN A 171 31.72 41.65 16.07
CA GLN A 171 32.64 41.92 14.94
C GLN A 171 32.00 41.84 13.56
N GLN A 172 30.72 41.54 13.42
CA GLN A 172 30.03 41.51 12.13
C GLN A 172 29.13 42.75 11.89
N GLN A 173 29.61 43.96 12.17
CA GLN A 173 29.03 45.16 11.55
C GLN A 173 29.88 45.54 10.33
N PRO A 174 29.30 45.67 9.14
CA PRO A 174 30.05 46.10 7.94
C PRO A 174 30.38 47.53 8.02
N GLN A 175 31.68 47.87 8.10
CA GLN A 175 32.15 49.20 7.79
C GLN A 175 32.03 49.44 6.29
N SER A 176 31.15 50.39 5.96
CA SER A 176 31.11 51.01 4.65
C SER A 176 32.31 51.95 4.51
N ASP A 177 33.15 51.69 3.55
CA ASP A 177 33.97 52.74 2.94
C ASP A 177 34.26 52.48 1.47
N ASP A 178 33.91 53.51 0.72
CA ASP A 178 34.23 53.80 -0.67
C ASP A 178 35.73 53.74 -1.00
N LYS A 179 36.06 53.19 -2.17
CA LYS A 179 36.85 53.87 -3.23
C LYS A 179 37.22 53.02 -4.41
N LYS A 180 36.68 53.43 -5.51
CA LYS A 180 37.09 53.57 -6.92
C LYS A 180 38.44 53.06 -7.42
N LYS A 181 38.34 52.43 -8.63
CA LYS A 181 39.23 52.47 -9.82
C LYS A 181 40.52 51.64 -9.78
N SER A 182 40.76 50.75 -10.68
CA SER A 182 41.02 50.99 -12.13
C SER A 182 41.29 49.67 -12.89
N ALA A 183 41.04 49.76 -14.17
CA ALA A 183 41.10 48.75 -15.22
C ALA A 183 42.49 48.20 -15.53
N ALA A 184 42.59 47.01 -16.08
CA ALA A 184 42.95 46.67 -17.47
C ALA A 184 43.47 45.21 -17.59
N SER A 185 42.81 44.49 -18.50
CA SER A 185 43.32 43.55 -19.51
C SER A 185 44.26 42.38 -19.13
N ILE A 186 43.99 41.17 -19.55
CA ILE A 186 44.07 40.52 -20.86
C ILE A 186 43.78 39.00 -20.64
N ASP A 187 42.77 38.52 -21.17
CA ASP A 187 42.51 37.55 -22.23
C ASP A 187 43.15 36.14 -22.17
N SER A 188 42.24 35.19 -22.53
CA SER A 188 42.49 33.84 -23.05
C SER A 188 42.88 32.71 -22.04
N ASN A 189 41.86 32.17 -21.42
CA ASN A 189 41.71 30.71 -21.17
C ASN A 189 40.33 30.39 -20.53
N GLN A 190 39.24 30.72 -21.24
CA GLN A 190 37.89 30.65 -20.68
C GLN A 190 36.91 29.75 -21.47
N GLN A 191 37.31 28.62 -21.99
CA GLN A 191 36.30 27.71 -22.59
C GLN A 191 36.19 26.32 -21.94
N ALA A 192 37.12 25.90 -21.09
CA ALA A 192 37.02 24.59 -20.42
C ALA A 192 36.47 24.65 -19.00
N GLN A 193 36.37 25.83 -18.37
CA GLN A 193 35.81 26.00 -17.01
C GLN A 193 34.34 26.36 -16.94
N GLN A 194 33.72 26.75 -18.07
CA GLN A 194 32.29 27.17 -18.09
C GLN A 194 31.29 26.00 -18.05
N GLN A 195 31.67 24.78 -18.47
CA GLN A 195 30.77 23.65 -18.43
C GLN A 195 30.64 22.98 -17.05
N GLN A 196 31.68 23.09 -16.20
CA GLN A 196 31.58 22.57 -14.82
C GLN A 196 30.96 23.57 -13.83
N GLN A 197 30.95 24.86 -14.09
CA GLN A 197 30.30 25.86 -13.27
C GLN A 197 28.79 25.95 -13.54
N GLN A 198 28.31 25.58 -14.74
CA GLN A 198 26.86 25.58 -15.05
C GLN A 198 26.13 24.42 -14.36
N GLN A 199 26.78 23.30 -14.10
CA GLN A 199 26.16 22.21 -13.34
C GLN A 199 26.09 22.46 -11.83
N GLN A 200 27.02 23.23 -11.27
CA GLN A 200 26.98 23.63 -9.85
C GLN A 200 26.05 24.83 -9.58
N GLN A 201 25.82 25.71 -10.55
CA GLN A 201 24.89 26.83 -10.40
C GLN A 201 23.41 26.41 -10.59
N GLN A 202 23.11 25.35 -11.33
CA GLN A 202 21.75 24.82 -11.43
C GLN A 202 21.29 24.10 -10.15
N GLN A 203 22.20 23.62 -9.30
CA GLN A 203 21.87 23.06 -8.00
C GLN A 203 21.68 24.12 -6.90
N GLN A 204 22.17 25.35 -7.07
CA GLN A 204 22.00 26.44 -6.11
C GLN A 204 20.83 27.38 -6.41
N GLN A 205 20.27 27.40 -7.62
CA GLN A 205 19.17 28.29 -7.99
C GLN A 205 17.76 27.71 -7.75
N GLN A 206 17.64 26.46 -7.29
CA GLN A 206 16.32 25.87 -6.92
C GLN A 206 15.96 26.00 -5.44
N GLN A 207 16.69 26.79 -4.65
CA GLN A 207 16.45 26.94 -3.20
C GLN A 207 15.95 28.33 -2.77
N GLN A 208 15.37 29.13 -3.67
CA GLN A 208 14.77 30.40 -3.25
C GLN A 208 13.37 30.56 -3.85
N ALA A 209 12.37 30.24 -3.07
CA ALA A 209 11.00 30.77 -3.22
C ALA A 209 10.71 31.66 -2.01
N PRO A 210 10.08 32.83 -2.19
CA PRO A 210 10.03 33.88 -1.17
C PRO A 210 8.95 33.60 -0.12
N VAL A 211 9.35 33.63 1.14
CA VAL A 211 8.40 33.72 2.26
C VAL A 211 8.24 35.21 2.59
N SER A 212 7.02 35.67 2.49
CA SER A 212 6.57 37.00 2.82
C SER A 212 6.88 37.36 4.28
N ALA A 213 7.69 38.40 4.45
CA ALA A 213 7.99 39.02 5.73
C ALA A 213 6.79 39.86 6.20
N THR A 214 6.29 39.56 7.37
CA THR A 214 5.56 40.53 8.19
C THR A 214 6.51 41.07 9.26
N SER A 215 6.87 42.31 9.09
CA SER A 215 7.69 43.10 9.99
C SER A 215 6.96 43.34 11.33
N ALA A 216 7.59 42.92 12.40
CA ALA A 216 7.35 43.53 13.73
C ALA A 216 8.68 44.01 14.26
N ASN A 217 8.83 45.33 14.27
CA ASN A 217 9.86 46.06 14.95
C ASN A 217 9.78 45.79 16.48
N HIS A 218 10.81 45.17 17.02
CA HIS A 218 11.13 45.36 18.44
C HIS A 218 12.63 45.64 18.57
N ASN A 219 12.94 46.91 18.72
CA ASN A 219 14.19 47.36 19.34
C ASN A 219 14.19 47.01 20.82
N SER A 220 14.97 46.01 21.23
CA SER A 220 15.46 45.87 22.57
C SER A 220 16.87 45.26 22.53
N ASN A 221 17.87 46.15 22.63
CA ASN A 221 19.29 45.79 22.81
C ASN A 221 19.49 45.29 24.24
N GLN A 222 19.07 44.07 24.55
CA GLN A 222 19.61 43.26 25.64
C GLN A 222 19.72 41.83 25.11
N PRO A 223 20.89 41.17 25.25
CA PRO A 223 20.95 39.76 24.90
C PRO A 223 20.01 39.01 25.84
N ASP A 224 19.08 38.28 25.25
CA ASP A 224 18.24 37.33 25.98
C ASP A 224 19.16 36.28 26.65
N GLU A 225 19.29 36.38 27.97
CA GLU A 225 20.06 35.41 28.77
C GLU A 225 19.51 33.96 28.66
N ASN A 226 18.37 33.78 28.00
CA ASN A 226 17.70 32.50 27.80
C ASN A 226 17.74 31.99 26.36
N ALA A 227 18.46 32.64 25.44
CA ALA A 227 18.58 32.12 24.07
C ALA A 227 19.35 30.80 24.08
N PRO A 228 18.82 29.74 23.41
CA PRO A 228 19.49 28.43 23.39
C PRO A 228 20.86 28.55 22.71
N LEU A 229 21.86 27.87 23.28
CA LEU A 229 23.23 27.86 22.82
C LEU A 229 23.31 27.24 21.41
N SER A 230 24.15 27.78 20.54
CA SER A 230 24.30 27.30 19.14
C SER A 230 24.76 25.84 19.10
N LEU A 231 24.37 25.10 18.04
CA LEU A 231 24.81 23.69 17.86
C LEU A 231 26.33 23.58 17.71
N GLU A 232 26.99 24.62 17.15
CA GLU A 232 28.46 24.68 17.03
C GLU A 232 29.12 24.74 18.39
N PHE A 233 28.55 25.47 19.36
CA PHE A 233 29.00 25.48 20.74
C PHE A 233 29.11 24.06 21.32
N TRP A 234 28.09 23.27 21.11
CA TRP A 234 28.04 21.88 21.59
C TRP A 234 29.07 20.98 20.92
N HIS A 235 29.32 21.16 19.61
CA HIS A 235 30.38 20.45 18.92
C HIS A 235 31.76 20.77 19.48
N GLN A 236 32.04 22.03 19.78
CA GLN A 236 33.30 22.49 20.37
C GLN A 236 33.44 22.03 21.84
N LEU A 237 32.37 22.11 22.62
CA LEU A 237 32.41 21.62 23.99
C LEU A 237 32.68 20.12 24.09
N ILE A 238 32.03 19.29 23.22
CA ILE A 238 32.33 17.85 23.11
C ILE A 238 33.81 17.62 22.81
N ALA A 239 34.39 18.43 21.92
CA ALA A 239 35.78 18.32 21.55
C ALA A 239 36.72 18.59 22.77
N LEU A 240 36.40 19.63 23.55
CA LEU A 240 37.19 19.95 24.75
C LEU A 240 37.03 18.89 25.84
N ILE A 241 35.80 18.37 26.06
CA ILE A 241 35.53 17.29 27.01
C ILE A 241 36.35 16.06 26.66
N VAL A 242 36.40 15.66 25.37
CA VAL A 242 37.21 14.54 24.91
C VAL A 242 38.68 14.75 25.23
N SER A 243 39.20 15.94 24.93
CA SER A 243 40.59 16.28 25.24
C SER A 243 40.91 16.15 26.73
N VAL A 244 39.99 16.61 27.62
CA VAL A 244 40.15 16.46 29.07
C VAL A 244 40.20 14.98 29.48
N ILE A 245 39.25 14.16 28.98
CA ILE A 245 39.17 12.73 29.33
C ILE A 245 40.43 11.99 28.83
N GLU A 246 40.87 12.28 27.61
CA GLU A 246 42.13 11.69 27.09
C GLU A 246 43.36 12.08 27.85
N GLN A 247 43.48 13.34 28.27
CA GLN A 247 44.58 13.77 29.14
C GLN A 247 44.57 13.05 30.48
N ASP A 248 43.37 12.93 31.11
CA ASP A 248 43.25 12.21 32.36
C ASP A 248 43.64 10.74 32.23
N LYS A 249 43.23 10.11 31.11
CA LYS A 249 43.55 8.71 30.81
C LYS A 249 45.05 8.51 30.52
N ASN A 250 45.66 9.40 29.75
CA ASN A 250 47.02 9.19 29.23
C ASN A 250 48.10 9.84 30.08
N CYS A 251 47.85 11.05 30.62
CA CYS A 251 48.87 11.83 31.31
C CYS A 251 48.73 11.77 32.82
N TYR A 252 47.52 11.89 33.35
CA TYR A 252 47.29 11.95 34.79
C TYR A 252 47.03 10.60 35.45
N ALA A 253 46.60 9.57 34.72
CA ALA A 253 46.33 8.24 35.26
C ALA A 253 47.61 7.63 35.93
N PRO A 254 48.84 7.74 35.34
CA PRO A 254 50.04 7.18 36.00
C PRO A 254 50.32 7.80 37.36
N VAL A 255 49.84 9.01 37.60
CA VAL A 255 50.09 9.74 38.85
C VAL A 255 48.92 9.61 39.85
N LEU A 256 47.69 9.68 39.36
CA LEU A 256 46.50 9.72 40.22
C LEU A 256 45.89 8.34 40.51
N ASN A 257 46.15 7.31 39.67
CA ASN A 257 45.65 5.94 39.89
C ASN A 257 46.55 5.12 40.87
N GLN A 258 46.99 5.74 41.94
CA GLN A 258 47.75 5.06 43.00
C GLN A 258 46.90 4.04 43.74
N PHE A 259 45.60 4.08 43.61
CA PHE A 259 44.62 3.18 44.21
C PHE A 259 43.80 2.50 43.08
N PRO A 260 44.40 1.59 42.30
CA PRO A 260 43.80 1.09 41.07
C PRO A 260 42.44 0.37 41.24
N GLN A 261 42.18 -0.19 42.42
CA GLN A 261 40.90 -0.83 42.71
C GLN A 261 39.81 0.16 43.14
N GLU A 262 40.15 1.33 43.66
CA GLU A 262 39.23 2.31 44.22
C GLU A 262 39.05 3.56 43.34
N LEU A 263 40.07 3.92 42.59
CA LEU A 263 40.15 5.14 41.78
C LEU A 263 40.78 4.87 40.40
N ASN A 264 39.96 5.08 39.39
CA ASN A 264 40.45 5.21 38.01
C ASN A 264 40.07 6.61 37.52
N ILE A 265 41.06 7.47 37.35
CA ILE A 265 40.85 8.87 36.98
C ILE A 265 40.20 9.02 35.61
N GLY A 266 40.53 8.15 34.62
CA GLY A 266 39.90 8.20 33.31
C GLY A 266 38.39 7.90 33.39
N HIS A 267 37.98 6.90 34.18
CA HIS A 267 36.55 6.63 34.42
C HIS A 267 35.85 7.75 35.23
N LEU A 268 36.56 8.29 36.20
CA LEU A 268 36.04 9.41 36.99
C LEU A 268 35.84 10.65 36.13
N SER A 269 36.79 10.96 35.27
CA SER A 269 36.73 12.08 34.35
C SER A 269 35.58 11.90 33.37
N ALA A 270 35.50 10.73 32.70
CA ALA A 270 34.41 10.43 31.76
C ALA A 270 33.04 10.54 32.45
N TYR A 271 32.88 9.96 33.65
CA TYR A 271 31.63 10.06 34.41
C TYR A 271 31.23 11.49 34.76
N THR A 272 32.22 12.25 35.28
CA THR A 272 31.95 13.64 35.76
C THR A 272 31.63 14.56 34.59
N MET A 273 32.44 14.51 33.53
CA MET A 273 32.22 15.30 32.33
C MET A 273 30.89 14.96 31.66
N TRP A 274 30.59 13.67 31.51
CA TRP A 274 29.32 13.22 30.93
C TRP A 274 28.11 13.68 31.77
N THR A 275 28.18 13.57 33.09
CA THR A 275 27.04 13.93 33.96
C THR A 275 26.70 15.41 33.87
N LEU A 276 27.73 16.29 33.83
CA LEU A 276 27.54 17.73 33.69
C LEU A 276 27.05 18.08 32.28
N PHE A 277 27.71 17.53 31.26
CA PHE A 277 27.33 17.70 29.87
C PHE A 277 25.89 17.27 29.61
N ALA A 278 25.49 16.09 30.12
CA ALA A 278 24.14 15.53 29.92
C ALA A 278 23.06 16.42 30.49
N MET A 279 23.31 17.03 31.67
CA MET A 279 22.36 17.93 32.33
C MET A 279 22.17 19.21 31.51
N GLU A 280 23.25 19.86 31.09
CA GLU A 280 23.22 21.10 30.31
C GLU A 280 22.64 20.88 28.90
N MET A 281 23.09 19.80 28.25
CA MET A 281 22.61 19.44 26.91
C MET A 281 21.10 19.17 26.90
N LYS A 282 20.60 18.42 27.86
CA LYS A 282 19.16 18.14 27.99
C LYS A 282 18.36 19.44 28.10
N TYR A 283 18.77 20.33 29.01
CA TYR A 283 18.11 21.61 29.20
C TYR A 283 18.14 22.48 27.93
N SER A 284 19.28 22.55 27.28
CA SER A 284 19.43 23.31 26.03
C SER A 284 18.56 22.77 24.90
N LEU A 285 18.49 21.42 24.71
CA LEU A 285 17.67 20.82 23.69
C LEU A 285 16.16 20.99 23.92
N GLU A 286 15.71 21.05 25.18
CA GLU A 286 14.34 21.43 25.55
C GLU A 286 14.01 22.87 25.06
N GLY A 287 14.98 23.81 25.19
CA GLY A 287 14.86 25.16 24.61
C GLY A 287 14.80 25.14 23.07
N HIS A 288 15.68 24.40 22.45
CA HIS A 288 15.71 24.24 20.97
C HIS A 288 14.43 23.63 20.40
N GLU A 289 13.77 22.72 21.12
CA GLU A 289 12.50 22.13 20.69
C GLU A 289 11.40 23.19 20.57
N GLN A 290 11.40 24.18 21.47
CA GLN A 290 10.44 25.28 21.48
C GLN A 290 10.69 26.28 20.33
N GLU A 291 11.95 26.65 20.10
CA GLU A 291 12.32 27.69 19.12
C GLU A 291 12.53 27.22 17.70
N ARG A 292 12.87 25.94 17.48
CA ARG A 292 13.13 25.30 16.17
C ARG A 292 14.09 26.09 15.27
N SER A 293 15.15 26.62 15.84
CA SER A 293 16.03 27.60 15.18
C SER A 293 16.92 27.02 14.07
N PHE A 294 17.17 25.71 14.04
CA PHE A 294 18.14 25.08 13.15
C PHE A 294 17.49 23.99 12.26
N LYS A 295 18.19 23.62 11.19
CA LYS A 295 17.77 22.53 10.29
C LYS A 295 17.89 21.18 11.01
N SER A 296 16.94 20.28 10.76
CA SER A 296 16.90 18.96 11.39
C SER A 296 18.18 18.12 11.17
N ASN A 297 18.86 18.29 10.03
CA ASN A 297 20.15 17.62 9.74
C ASN A 297 21.28 18.03 10.71
N GLU A 298 21.27 19.24 11.21
CA GLU A 298 22.29 19.71 12.16
C GLU A 298 22.12 19.04 13.52
N TYR A 299 20.88 18.87 13.98
CA TYR A 299 20.58 18.07 15.18
C TYR A 299 20.97 16.60 15.02
N MET A 300 20.76 16.02 13.84
CA MET A 300 21.19 14.65 13.55
C MET A 300 22.72 14.51 13.66
N ASN A 301 23.48 15.49 13.13
CA ASN A 301 24.94 15.51 13.26
C ASN A 301 25.38 15.59 14.71
N LEU A 302 24.74 16.45 15.51
CA LEU A 302 25.01 16.55 16.94
C LEU A 302 24.67 15.24 17.67
N HIS A 303 23.55 14.60 17.35
CA HIS A 303 23.17 13.29 17.91
C HIS A 303 24.25 12.23 17.66
N PHE A 304 24.75 12.12 16.42
CA PHE A 304 25.85 11.20 16.11
C PHE A 304 27.12 11.52 16.91
N ARG A 305 27.40 12.80 17.16
CA ARG A 305 28.55 13.24 17.94
C ARG A 305 28.42 12.89 19.43
N VAL A 306 27.23 13.09 20.00
CA VAL A 306 26.92 12.70 21.39
C VAL A 306 26.95 11.19 21.55
N LYS A 307 26.38 10.42 20.62
CA LYS A 307 26.47 8.97 20.57
C LYS A 307 27.93 8.50 20.57
N TRP A 308 28.76 9.11 19.73
CA TRP A 308 30.18 8.78 19.65
C TRP A 308 30.90 9.04 20.98
N LEU A 309 30.66 10.21 21.60
CA LEU A 309 31.20 10.56 22.92
C LEU A 309 30.83 9.51 23.97
N TYR A 310 29.53 9.17 24.06
CA TYR A 310 29.06 8.19 25.03
C TYR A 310 29.67 6.80 24.80
N ASN A 311 29.63 6.29 23.59
CA ASN A 311 30.07 4.95 23.27
C ASN A 311 31.60 4.79 23.43
N THR A 312 32.38 5.85 23.13
CA THR A 312 33.84 5.78 23.19
C THR A 312 34.39 5.94 24.61
N PHE A 313 33.76 6.78 25.42
CA PHE A 313 34.35 7.17 26.70
C PHE A 313 33.50 6.81 27.92
N CYS A 314 32.16 6.69 27.78
CA CYS A 314 31.26 6.56 28.91
C CYS A 314 30.68 5.15 29.08
N ARG A 315 30.53 4.38 28.01
CA ARG A 315 29.87 3.06 28.01
C ARG A 315 30.48 2.08 29.00
N ASP A 316 31.83 2.05 29.09
CA ASP A 316 32.55 1.09 29.92
C ASP A 316 32.79 1.58 31.36
N VAL A 317 32.28 2.76 31.69
CA VAL A 317 32.40 3.33 33.06
C VAL A 317 31.47 2.55 33.99
N PRO A 318 31.97 1.97 35.10
CA PRO A 318 31.18 1.05 35.97
C PRO A 318 29.86 1.64 36.48
N LYS A 319 29.75 2.97 36.66
CA LYS A 319 28.52 3.64 37.08
C LYS A 319 27.48 3.82 35.97
N LEU A 320 27.87 3.68 34.71
CA LEU A 320 27.03 3.88 33.52
C LEU A 320 26.76 2.59 32.77
N LYS A 321 27.61 1.55 32.94
CA LYS A 321 27.63 0.31 32.16
C LYS A 321 26.30 -0.44 32.12
N ASP A 322 25.58 -0.47 33.26
CA ASP A 322 24.32 -1.21 33.38
C ASP A 322 23.06 -0.34 33.21
N LYS A 323 23.23 0.90 32.71
CA LYS A 323 22.14 1.84 32.49
C LYS A 323 21.93 2.12 31.01
N VAL A 324 20.67 2.11 30.58
CA VAL A 324 20.33 2.62 29.26
C VAL A 324 20.59 4.15 29.26
N PRO A 325 21.37 4.69 28.32
CA PRO A 325 21.65 6.12 28.28
C PRO A 325 20.39 6.91 27.90
N GLU A 326 20.20 8.05 28.53
CA GLU A 326 19.04 8.93 28.29
C GLU A 326 19.16 9.80 27.03
N TYR A 327 20.36 9.97 26.47
CA TYR A 327 20.57 10.89 25.33
C TYR A 327 19.68 10.62 24.11
N PRO A 328 19.26 9.38 23.77
CA PRO A 328 18.34 9.17 22.64
C PRO A 328 17.00 9.88 22.82
N THR A 329 16.50 9.95 24.06
CA THR A 329 15.24 10.64 24.39
C THR A 329 15.33 12.15 24.13
N TRP A 330 16.49 12.76 24.40
CA TRP A 330 16.67 14.21 24.15
C TRP A 330 16.62 14.56 22.67
N PHE A 331 17.08 13.64 21.80
CA PHE A 331 17.12 13.83 20.35
C PHE A 331 15.89 13.30 19.63
N GLU A 332 15.00 12.58 20.29
CA GLU A 332 13.81 11.99 19.66
C GLU A 332 12.95 13.01 18.89
N PRO A 333 12.61 14.19 19.42
CA PRO A 333 11.81 15.18 18.70
C PRO A 333 12.48 15.63 17.39
N PHE A 334 13.80 15.79 17.40
CA PHE A 334 14.58 16.24 16.24
C PHE A 334 14.74 15.13 15.20
N VAL A 335 14.88 13.88 15.62
CA VAL A 335 14.87 12.72 14.71
C VAL A 335 13.50 12.58 14.05
N MET A 336 12.42 12.76 14.81
CA MET A 336 11.06 12.75 14.26
C MET A 336 10.83 13.90 13.27
N GLN A 337 11.35 15.08 13.56
CA GLN A 337 11.30 16.21 12.62
C GLN A 337 12.12 15.91 11.36
N TRP A 338 13.33 15.37 11.51
CA TRP A 338 14.15 14.97 10.36
C TRP A 338 13.43 13.95 9.46
N LEU A 339 12.72 12.99 10.04
CA LEU A 339 11.87 12.06 9.30
C LEU A 339 10.71 12.77 8.57
N ASN A 340 10.13 13.82 9.17
CA ASN A 340 9.10 14.62 8.53
C ASN A 340 9.66 15.43 7.33
N ASP A 341 10.82 16.06 7.51
CA ASP A 341 11.50 16.83 6.47
C ASP A 341 11.90 15.92 5.29
N ASN A 342 12.33 14.68 5.58
CA ASN A 342 12.63 13.69 4.55
C ASN A 342 11.43 13.21 3.75
N ASP A 343 10.20 13.30 4.30
CA ASP A 343 9.00 13.01 3.50
C ASP A 343 8.93 13.93 2.27
N GLU A 344 9.15 15.24 2.46
CA GLU A 344 9.08 16.20 1.35
C GLU A 344 10.23 16.00 0.34
N VAL A 345 11.42 15.69 0.84
CA VAL A 345 12.57 15.38 -0.02
C VAL A 345 12.29 14.13 -0.84
N SER A 346 11.78 13.08 -0.20
CA SER A 346 11.46 11.81 -0.85
C SER A 346 10.34 11.97 -1.88
N LEU A 347 9.30 12.77 -1.59
CA LEU A 347 8.22 13.04 -2.54
C LEU A 347 8.69 13.84 -3.76
N ARG A 348 9.58 14.84 -3.57
CA ARG A 348 10.21 15.56 -4.69
C ARG A 348 11.06 14.61 -5.54
N GLN A 349 11.79 13.69 -4.91
CA GLN A 349 12.58 12.67 -5.60
C GLN A 349 11.70 11.72 -6.42
N VAL A 350 10.54 11.29 -5.87
CA VAL A 350 9.55 10.47 -6.61
C VAL A 350 9.13 11.15 -7.91
N ASN A 351 8.71 12.42 -7.83
CA ASN A 351 8.29 13.18 -9.00
C ASN A 351 9.44 13.35 -10.01
N SER A 352 10.64 13.69 -9.52
CA SER A 352 11.81 13.88 -10.37
C SER A 352 12.25 12.59 -11.06
N ALA A 353 12.24 11.46 -10.34
CA ALA A 353 12.59 10.15 -10.88
C ALA A 353 11.59 9.70 -11.95
N PHE A 354 10.29 9.85 -11.68
CA PHE A 354 9.26 9.51 -12.66
C PHE A 354 9.32 10.39 -13.92
N GLN A 355 9.55 11.70 -13.76
CA GLN A 355 9.67 12.61 -14.90
C GLN A 355 10.91 12.32 -15.76
N ARG A 356 12.03 11.94 -15.15
CA ARG A 356 13.23 11.48 -15.89
C ARG A 356 12.91 10.24 -16.71
N ASP A 357 12.33 9.20 -16.09
CA ASP A 357 11.91 7.98 -16.80
C ASP A 357 10.97 8.29 -17.96
N LYS A 358 10.01 9.20 -17.76
CA LYS A 358 9.04 9.61 -18.78
C LYS A 358 9.73 10.31 -19.98
N LEU A 359 10.70 11.19 -19.71
CA LEU A 359 11.49 11.86 -20.75
C LEU A 359 12.36 10.89 -21.52
N ASP A 360 12.96 9.91 -20.85
CA ASP A 360 13.83 8.90 -21.43
C ASP A 360 13.05 7.75 -22.10
N GLY A 361 11.71 7.75 -22.03
CA GLY A 361 10.83 6.73 -22.60
C GLY A 361 10.76 5.43 -21.80
N PHE A 362 10.98 5.49 -20.50
CA PHE A 362 10.97 4.36 -19.54
C PHE A 362 11.99 3.26 -19.90
N PRO A 363 13.29 3.56 -19.98
CA PRO A 363 14.29 2.55 -20.25
C PRO A 363 14.35 1.53 -19.11
N GLN A 364 14.65 0.28 -19.44
CA GLN A 364 14.95 -0.75 -18.44
C GLN A 364 16.20 -0.37 -17.65
N SER A 365 16.20 -0.60 -16.34
CA SER A 365 17.31 -0.24 -15.46
C SER A 365 18.59 -1.05 -15.74
N SER A 366 18.47 -2.23 -16.37
CA SER A 366 19.57 -3.04 -16.89
C SER A 366 19.06 -4.01 -17.94
N GLU A 367 19.97 -4.67 -18.69
CA GLU A 367 19.63 -5.68 -19.69
C GLU A 367 18.84 -6.88 -19.14
N HIS A 368 18.94 -7.13 -17.84
CA HIS A 368 18.31 -8.27 -17.16
C HIS A 368 17.08 -7.90 -16.34
N THR A 369 16.73 -6.62 -16.28
CA THR A 369 15.56 -6.12 -15.52
C THR A 369 14.41 -5.73 -16.45
N LEU A 370 13.19 -5.93 -15.99
CA LEU A 370 11.99 -5.58 -16.75
C LEU A 370 11.28 -4.33 -16.22
N PHE A 371 11.94 -3.56 -15.35
CA PHE A 371 11.42 -2.33 -14.74
C PHE A 371 12.38 -1.16 -14.96
N SER A 372 11.92 0.07 -14.78
CA SER A 372 12.67 1.28 -15.08
C SER A 372 13.44 1.86 -13.87
N ASN A 373 14.30 2.84 -14.14
CA ASN A 373 15.22 3.43 -13.16
C ASN A 373 14.53 4.13 -11.99
N SER A 374 13.34 4.69 -12.18
CA SER A 374 12.63 5.41 -11.11
C SER A 374 12.39 4.56 -9.86
N VAL A 375 12.16 3.26 -10.02
CA VAL A 375 12.02 2.34 -8.88
C VAL A 375 13.32 2.23 -8.09
N VAL A 376 14.47 2.15 -8.79
CA VAL A 376 15.79 2.08 -8.18
C VAL A 376 16.08 3.35 -7.39
N ASP A 377 15.82 4.52 -8.00
CA ASP A 377 16.05 5.83 -7.38
C ASP A 377 15.24 6.02 -6.09
N ILE A 378 13.94 5.64 -6.12
CA ILE A 378 13.06 5.73 -4.97
C ILE A 378 13.57 4.86 -3.81
N PHE A 379 13.88 3.60 -4.09
CA PHE A 379 14.36 2.70 -3.04
C PHE A 379 15.78 3.02 -2.57
N THR A 380 16.62 3.60 -3.41
CA THR A 380 17.91 4.16 -2.98
C THR A 380 17.71 5.26 -1.95
N GLN A 381 16.79 6.20 -2.20
CA GLN A 381 16.45 7.26 -1.24
C GLN A 381 15.88 6.70 0.08
N LEU A 382 14.94 5.76 0.01
CA LEU A 382 14.37 5.13 1.21
C LEU A 382 15.43 4.36 2.01
N THR A 383 16.33 3.64 1.33
CA THR A 383 17.44 2.92 1.96
C THR A 383 18.41 3.88 2.64
N GLN A 384 18.74 5.01 2.00
CA GLN A 384 19.59 6.03 2.63
C GLN A 384 18.94 6.59 3.90
N CYS A 385 17.63 6.85 3.90
CA CYS A 385 16.90 7.28 5.10
C CYS A 385 16.95 6.21 6.20
N PHE A 386 16.73 4.95 5.84
CA PHE A 386 16.79 3.83 6.78
C PHE A 386 18.19 3.64 7.37
N ASP A 387 19.23 3.75 6.54
CA ASP A 387 20.62 3.65 6.97
C ASP A 387 20.97 4.70 8.02
N VAL A 388 20.48 5.93 7.88
CA VAL A 388 20.68 7.00 8.88
C VAL A 388 20.04 6.60 10.20
N ILE A 389 18.80 6.10 10.19
CA ILE A 389 18.10 5.64 11.40
C ILE A 389 18.84 4.47 12.04
N SER A 390 19.27 3.50 11.24
CA SER A 390 20.01 2.31 11.71
C SER A 390 21.36 2.69 12.33
N LYS A 391 22.07 3.65 11.72
CA LYS A 391 23.34 4.18 12.25
C LYS A 391 23.19 4.94 13.57
N LEU A 392 22.00 5.35 13.97
CA LEU A 392 21.80 5.88 15.32
C LEU A 392 22.09 4.82 16.39
N GLU A 393 21.89 3.50 16.09
CA GLU A 393 22.12 2.41 17.05
C GLU A 393 21.50 2.71 18.42
N CYS A 394 20.24 3.18 18.37
CA CYS A 394 19.54 3.62 19.58
C CYS A 394 19.42 2.45 20.57
N PRO A 395 19.92 2.61 21.81
CA PRO A 395 19.88 1.55 22.81
C PRO A 395 18.51 1.34 23.47
N ASP A 396 17.57 2.25 23.26
CA ASP A 396 16.20 2.17 23.77
C ASP A 396 15.26 1.55 22.73
N PRO A 397 14.74 0.33 22.98
CA PRO A 397 13.89 -0.37 22.01
C PRO A 397 12.55 0.36 21.78
N GLU A 398 12.02 1.11 22.77
CA GLU A 398 10.76 1.81 22.60
C GLU A 398 10.90 3.02 21.65
N ILE A 399 12.03 3.72 21.72
CA ILE A 399 12.36 4.79 20.77
C ILE A 399 12.54 4.21 19.35
N VAL A 400 13.24 3.08 19.23
CA VAL A 400 13.43 2.41 17.94
C VAL A 400 12.08 2.04 17.31
N LYS A 401 11.15 1.48 18.10
CA LYS A 401 9.79 1.17 17.62
C LYS A 401 9.09 2.41 17.06
N ARG A 402 9.20 3.56 17.75
CA ARG A 402 8.60 4.82 17.28
C ARG A 402 9.23 5.30 15.98
N TYR A 403 10.56 5.19 15.85
CA TYR A 403 11.26 5.51 14.59
C TYR A 403 10.82 4.61 13.45
N MET A 404 10.74 3.29 13.67
CA MET A 404 10.31 2.33 12.64
C MET A 404 8.86 2.58 12.21
N LYS A 405 7.97 2.83 13.16
CA LYS A 405 6.57 3.18 12.86
C LYS A 405 6.46 4.48 12.05
N ARG A 406 7.26 5.51 12.40
CA ARG A 406 7.28 6.76 11.64
C ARG A 406 7.85 6.55 10.23
N PHE A 407 8.92 5.79 10.11
CA PHE A 407 9.53 5.48 8.82
C PHE A 407 8.60 4.62 7.93
N ALA A 408 7.86 3.67 8.50
CA ALA A 408 6.84 2.92 7.78
C ALA A 408 5.79 3.86 7.13
N LYS A 409 5.38 4.94 7.83
CA LYS A 409 4.50 5.97 7.26
C LYS A 409 5.14 6.73 6.09
N THR A 410 6.44 7.01 6.17
CA THR A 410 7.20 7.60 5.06
C THR A 410 7.17 6.69 3.84
N ILE A 411 7.44 5.39 4.02
CA ILE A 411 7.38 4.39 2.94
C ILE A 411 6.00 4.39 2.29
N VAL A 412 4.93 4.35 3.10
CA VAL A 412 3.55 4.38 2.57
C VAL A 412 3.31 5.62 1.74
N LYS A 413 3.67 6.78 2.25
CA LYS A 413 3.47 8.07 1.57
C LYS A 413 4.20 8.11 0.23
N VAL A 414 5.46 7.70 0.21
CA VAL A 414 6.31 7.68 -0.99
C VAL A 414 5.79 6.71 -2.04
N LEU A 415 5.56 5.45 -1.67
CA LEU A 415 5.16 4.40 -2.62
C LEU A 415 3.72 4.56 -3.11
N SER A 416 2.80 5.04 -2.25
CA SER A 416 1.43 5.37 -2.68
C SER A 416 1.42 6.54 -3.66
N THR A 417 2.23 7.57 -3.43
CA THR A 417 2.34 8.71 -4.36
C THR A 417 2.85 8.26 -5.73
N TYR A 418 3.88 7.41 -5.77
CA TYR A 418 4.35 6.85 -7.04
C TYR A 418 3.28 6.03 -7.76
N ALA A 419 2.57 5.18 -7.02
CA ALA A 419 1.50 4.36 -7.57
C ALA A 419 0.35 5.20 -8.14
N GLU A 420 -0.03 6.30 -7.50
CA GLU A 420 -1.05 7.23 -8.01
C GLU A 420 -0.58 8.00 -9.26
N ILE A 421 0.67 8.46 -9.28
CA ILE A 421 1.26 9.10 -10.48
C ILE A 421 1.20 8.11 -11.65
N LEU A 422 1.65 6.88 -11.43
CA LEU A 422 1.68 5.84 -12.45
C LEU A 422 0.26 5.49 -12.92
N LYS A 423 -0.70 5.34 -12.02
CA LYS A 423 -2.10 5.07 -12.34
C LYS A 423 -2.71 6.17 -13.22
N THR A 424 -2.40 7.44 -12.93
CA THR A 424 -2.89 8.59 -13.69
C THR A 424 -2.27 8.64 -15.10
N GLU A 425 -0.98 8.33 -15.22
CA GLU A 425 -0.24 8.38 -16.48
C GLU A 425 -0.41 7.13 -17.35
N PHE A 426 -0.74 5.99 -16.77
CA PHE A 426 -0.81 4.70 -17.46
C PHE A 426 -1.69 4.71 -18.72
N PRO A 427 -2.88 5.32 -18.74
CA PRO A 427 -3.72 5.37 -19.95
C PRO A 427 -3.02 6.02 -21.17
N ASN A 428 -2.10 6.96 -20.94
CA ASN A 428 -1.36 7.63 -21.99
C ASN A 428 -0.31 6.73 -22.68
N HIS A 429 0.07 5.63 -22.02
CA HIS A 429 1.12 4.72 -22.47
C HIS A 429 0.61 3.36 -22.96
N ILE A 430 -0.70 3.12 -22.95
CA ILE A 430 -1.31 1.84 -23.35
C ILE A 430 -1.03 1.51 -24.80
N SER A 431 -0.96 2.50 -25.69
CA SER A 431 -0.64 2.33 -27.11
C SER A 431 0.75 1.74 -27.35
N ASN A 432 1.70 1.98 -26.43
CA ASN A 432 3.01 1.33 -26.43
C ASN A 432 2.99 0.17 -25.42
N GLU A 433 2.65 -1.04 -25.92
CA GLU A 433 2.50 -2.23 -25.08
C GLU A 433 3.75 -2.56 -24.24
N LYS A 434 4.95 -2.31 -24.77
CA LYS A 434 6.22 -2.52 -24.04
C LYS A 434 6.35 -1.58 -22.85
N THR A 435 6.08 -0.29 -23.06
CA THR A 435 6.09 0.69 -21.97
C THR A 435 5.04 0.35 -20.91
N ALA A 436 3.84 -0.02 -21.31
CA ALA A 436 2.79 -0.44 -20.39
C ALA A 436 3.23 -1.65 -19.53
N CYS A 437 3.92 -2.63 -20.11
CA CYS A 437 4.49 -3.75 -19.36
C CYS A 437 5.53 -3.28 -18.33
N ILE A 438 6.45 -2.37 -18.71
CA ILE A 438 7.46 -1.82 -17.79
C ILE A 438 6.78 -1.11 -16.61
N LEU A 439 5.75 -0.30 -16.87
CA LEU A 439 5.03 0.41 -15.82
C LEU A 439 4.32 -0.54 -14.83
N MET A 440 3.73 -1.61 -15.33
CA MET A 440 3.17 -2.66 -14.45
C MET A 440 4.25 -3.40 -13.66
N ASN A 441 5.40 -3.68 -14.30
CA ASN A 441 6.54 -4.30 -13.64
C ASN A 441 7.11 -3.38 -12.55
N ASN A 442 7.08 -2.05 -12.72
CA ASN A 442 7.48 -1.09 -11.69
C ASN A 442 6.68 -1.29 -10.40
N ILE A 443 5.36 -1.39 -10.48
CA ILE A 443 4.51 -1.67 -9.31
C ILE A 443 4.85 -3.03 -8.69
N GLN A 444 5.07 -4.05 -9.50
CA GLN A 444 5.47 -5.36 -9.00
C GLN A 444 6.84 -5.32 -8.30
N GLN A 445 7.80 -4.61 -8.88
CA GLN A 445 9.13 -4.47 -8.30
C GLN A 445 9.11 -3.65 -7.00
N MET A 446 8.24 -2.62 -6.92
CA MET A 446 8.03 -1.91 -5.67
C MET A 446 7.57 -2.84 -4.54
N ARG A 447 6.69 -3.80 -4.84
CA ARG A 447 6.27 -4.80 -3.86
C ARG A 447 7.42 -5.70 -3.40
N VAL A 448 8.27 -6.14 -4.33
CA VAL A 448 9.44 -6.97 -4.03
C VAL A 448 10.45 -6.20 -3.16
N GLN A 449 10.72 -4.95 -3.48
CA GLN A 449 11.63 -4.12 -2.70
C GLN A 449 11.05 -3.73 -1.33
N LEU A 450 9.72 -3.51 -1.25
CA LEU A 450 9.03 -3.27 0.02
C LEU A 450 9.18 -4.46 0.97
N GLU A 451 9.07 -5.70 0.47
CA GLU A 451 9.25 -6.90 1.27
C GLU A 451 10.69 -7.01 1.80
N ARG A 452 11.69 -6.70 0.95
CA ARG A 452 13.10 -6.63 1.39
C ARG A 452 13.33 -5.57 2.46
N MET A 453 12.72 -4.40 2.31
CA MET A 453 12.82 -3.33 3.30
C MET A 453 12.13 -3.70 4.61
N PHE A 454 10.98 -4.37 4.56
CA PHE A 454 10.32 -4.93 5.74
C PHE A 454 11.23 -5.88 6.51
N GLU A 455 11.90 -6.82 5.82
CA GLU A 455 12.87 -7.72 6.45
C GLU A 455 14.05 -6.94 7.08
N SER A 456 14.56 -5.90 6.39
CA SER A 456 15.64 -5.05 6.92
C SER A 456 15.22 -4.25 8.15
N MET A 457 13.95 -3.89 8.30
CA MET A 457 13.40 -3.17 9.44
C MET A 457 13.17 -4.04 10.67
N GLY A 458 13.34 -5.35 10.57
CA GLY A 458 13.15 -6.32 11.65
C GLY A 458 12.22 -7.48 11.29
N GLY A 459 11.57 -7.46 10.14
CA GLY A 459 10.73 -8.55 9.65
C GLY A 459 9.64 -8.96 10.65
N ALA A 460 9.71 -10.20 11.13
CA ALA A 460 8.76 -10.75 12.11
C ALA A 460 8.84 -10.07 13.50
N ASP A 461 9.99 -9.46 13.84
CA ASP A 461 10.22 -8.79 15.13
C ASP A 461 9.79 -7.30 15.09
N LEU A 462 9.35 -6.81 13.93
CA LEU A 462 8.85 -5.45 13.79
C LEU A 462 7.55 -5.27 14.60
N GLU A 463 7.40 -4.09 15.21
CA GLU A 463 6.20 -3.75 15.96
C GLU A 463 4.92 -3.98 15.12
N PRO A 464 3.86 -4.58 15.69
CA PRO A 464 2.62 -4.92 14.95
C PRO A 464 2.01 -3.75 14.19
N ASP A 465 1.96 -2.55 14.77
CA ASP A 465 1.43 -1.36 14.13
C ASP A 465 2.21 -0.97 12.87
N ALA A 466 3.54 -1.04 12.91
CA ALA A 466 4.39 -0.74 11.76
C ALA A 466 4.26 -1.82 10.68
N ALA A 467 4.18 -3.09 11.09
CA ALA A 467 3.98 -4.22 10.20
C ALA A 467 2.62 -4.15 9.48
N ASP A 468 1.54 -3.79 10.20
CA ASP A 468 0.19 -3.65 9.62
C ASP A 468 0.11 -2.48 8.63
N ILE A 469 0.80 -1.37 8.90
CA ILE A 469 0.94 -0.25 7.97
C ILE A 469 1.55 -0.71 6.63
N LEU A 470 2.66 -1.46 6.66
CA LEU A 470 3.34 -1.95 5.46
C LEU A 470 2.55 -3.05 4.75
N LYS A 471 1.84 -3.90 5.50
CA LYS A 471 0.92 -4.90 4.95
C LYS A 471 -0.25 -4.24 4.22
N GLY A 472 -0.83 -3.18 4.78
CA GLY A 472 -1.86 -2.37 4.13
C GLY A 472 -1.38 -1.78 2.81
N LEU A 473 -0.14 -1.27 2.77
CA LEU A 473 0.49 -0.77 1.54
C LEU A 473 0.65 -1.88 0.49
N THR A 474 1.08 -3.08 0.90
CA THR A 474 1.21 -4.22 0.00
C THR A 474 -0.15 -4.58 -0.63
N GLN A 475 -1.24 -4.52 0.13
CA GLN A 475 -2.60 -4.74 -0.39
C GLN A 475 -3.01 -3.64 -1.37
N ASN A 476 -2.71 -2.38 -1.08
CA ASN A 476 -2.96 -1.26 -2.00
C ASN A 476 -2.22 -1.44 -3.33
N LEU A 477 -0.91 -1.70 -3.29
CA LEU A 477 -0.11 -1.93 -4.50
C LEU A 477 -0.62 -3.15 -5.30
N ASN A 478 -1.16 -4.18 -4.64
CA ASN A 478 -1.85 -5.29 -5.31
C ASN A 478 -3.08 -4.82 -6.06
N GLY A 479 -3.91 -3.99 -5.43
CA GLY A 479 -5.10 -3.40 -6.06
C GLY A 479 -4.76 -2.55 -7.27
N VAL A 480 -3.74 -1.69 -7.15
CA VAL A 480 -3.25 -0.87 -8.28
C VAL A 480 -2.80 -1.77 -9.44
N LEU A 481 -2.03 -2.81 -9.18
CA LEU A 481 -1.57 -3.73 -10.23
C LEU A 481 -2.73 -4.48 -10.90
N ASP A 482 -3.76 -4.84 -10.14
CA ASP A 482 -4.97 -5.46 -10.70
C ASP A 482 -5.74 -4.48 -11.60
N GLU A 483 -5.88 -3.21 -11.18
CA GLU A 483 -6.50 -2.16 -11.99
C GLU A 483 -5.73 -1.92 -13.30
N LEU A 484 -4.41 -1.75 -13.24
CA LEU A 484 -3.57 -1.54 -14.42
C LEU A 484 -3.67 -2.75 -15.38
N SER A 485 -3.66 -3.95 -14.83
CA SER A 485 -3.81 -5.19 -15.63
C SER A 485 -5.17 -5.24 -16.32
N ALA A 486 -6.24 -4.83 -15.66
CA ALA A 486 -7.58 -4.78 -16.24
C ALA A 486 -7.69 -3.71 -17.34
N ILE A 487 -7.12 -2.51 -17.12
CA ILE A 487 -7.10 -1.43 -18.13
C ILE A 487 -6.30 -1.87 -19.36
N PHE A 488 -5.13 -2.48 -19.15
CA PHE A 488 -4.31 -2.96 -20.26
C PHE A 488 -4.98 -4.11 -21.03
N ALA A 489 -5.58 -5.07 -20.34
CA ALA A 489 -6.34 -6.13 -20.99
C ALA A 489 -7.55 -5.58 -21.77
N ALA A 490 -8.22 -4.54 -21.23
CA ALA A 490 -9.34 -3.89 -21.90
C ALA A 490 -8.95 -3.25 -23.23
N SER A 491 -7.72 -2.78 -23.41
CA SER A 491 -7.22 -2.24 -24.68
C SER A 491 -7.17 -3.28 -25.80
N MET A 492 -7.06 -4.57 -25.45
CA MET A 492 -7.05 -5.68 -26.42
C MET A 492 -8.47 -6.19 -26.77
N ARG A 493 -9.52 -5.63 -26.14
CA ARG A 493 -10.90 -6.09 -26.27
C ARG A 493 -11.39 -6.10 -27.70
N ASP A 494 -11.14 -5.03 -28.47
CA ASP A 494 -11.65 -4.91 -29.82
C ASP A 494 -10.96 -5.88 -30.79
N SER A 495 -9.65 -6.08 -30.64
CA SER A 495 -8.90 -7.06 -31.43
C SER A 495 -9.35 -8.49 -31.13
N ILE A 496 -9.54 -8.84 -29.85
CA ILE A 496 -10.06 -10.16 -29.46
C ILE A 496 -11.50 -10.33 -29.98
N ARG A 497 -12.34 -9.31 -29.86
CA ARG A 497 -13.72 -9.33 -30.33
C ARG A 497 -13.79 -9.54 -31.85
N GLU A 498 -12.98 -8.84 -32.64
CA GLU A 498 -12.90 -9.00 -34.08
C GLU A 498 -12.48 -10.43 -34.47
N SER A 499 -11.49 -10.99 -33.78
CA SER A 499 -11.06 -12.37 -34.01
C SER A 499 -12.12 -13.39 -33.67
N VAL A 500 -12.83 -13.19 -32.56
CA VAL A 500 -13.96 -14.05 -32.16
C VAL A 500 -15.13 -13.90 -33.15
N GLN A 501 -15.36 -12.71 -33.72
CA GLN A 501 -16.35 -12.54 -34.80
C GLN A 501 -15.96 -13.30 -36.09
N LYS A 502 -14.68 -13.24 -36.50
CA LYS A 502 -14.15 -14.03 -37.60
C LYS A 502 -14.33 -15.54 -37.34
N MET A 503 -14.00 -15.99 -36.13
CA MET A 503 -14.26 -17.36 -35.68
C MET A 503 -15.74 -17.74 -35.79
N GLY A 504 -16.66 -16.83 -35.36
CA GLY A 504 -18.11 -17.01 -35.47
C GLY A 504 -18.58 -17.15 -36.96
N LEU A 505 -17.97 -16.38 -37.87
CA LEU A 505 -18.24 -16.48 -39.29
C LEU A 505 -17.81 -17.86 -39.87
N LEU A 506 -16.60 -18.34 -39.52
CA LEU A 506 -16.12 -19.66 -39.91
C LEU A 506 -17.02 -20.76 -39.35
N LEU A 507 -17.41 -20.63 -38.06
CA LEU A 507 -18.34 -21.59 -37.44
C LEU A 507 -19.69 -21.63 -38.14
N SER A 508 -20.22 -20.50 -38.62
CA SER A 508 -21.51 -20.43 -39.32
C SER A 508 -21.48 -21.12 -40.72
N GLN A 509 -20.29 -21.31 -41.30
CA GLN A 509 -20.11 -22.00 -42.57
C GLN A 509 -20.15 -23.52 -42.42
N LEU A 510 -20.03 -24.04 -41.18
CA LEU A 510 -20.15 -25.47 -40.94
C LEU A 510 -21.60 -25.93 -41.21
N ARG A 511 -21.81 -26.65 -42.33
CA ARG A 511 -23.09 -27.29 -42.67
C ARG A 511 -22.99 -28.79 -42.34
N GLY A 512 -23.98 -29.30 -41.64
CA GLY A 512 -24.13 -30.76 -41.40
C GLY A 512 -24.65 -31.07 -40.02
N ASN A 513 -25.43 -32.13 -39.90
CA ASN A 513 -25.76 -32.76 -38.63
C ASN A 513 -24.58 -33.61 -38.17
N ALA A 514 -24.29 -33.63 -36.89
CA ALA A 514 -23.31 -34.56 -36.34
C ALA A 514 -23.65 -35.99 -36.74
N VAL A 515 -22.74 -36.64 -37.43
CA VAL A 515 -22.96 -38.03 -37.89
C VAL A 515 -23.13 -38.91 -36.65
N GLY A 516 -24.32 -39.49 -36.47
CA GLY A 516 -24.62 -40.46 -35.41
C GLY A 516 -25.59 -40.01 -34.29
N VAL A 517 -26.12 -38.75 -34.32
CA VAL A 517 -27.14 -38.33 -33.37
C VAL A 517 -28.50 -38.20 -34.03
N THR A 518 -29.39 -39.12 -33.76
CA THR A 518 -30.81 -38.99 -34.12
C THR A 518 -31.45 -37.95 -33.22
N PRO A 519 -32.37 -37.07 -33.71
CA PRO A 519 -32.97 -35.96 -32.94
C PRO A 519 -33.72 -36.37 -31.68
N ASN A 520 -33.96 -37.64 -31.43
CA ASN A 520 -34.76 -38.19 -30.34
C ASN A 520 -34.17 -39.43 -29.64
N GLY A 521 -32.88 -39.72 -29.81
CA GLY A 521 -32.23 -40.83 -29.09
C GLY A 521 -31.48 -40.38 -27.85
N PRO A 522 -31.45 -41.21 -26.78
CA PRO A 522 -30.58 -40.91 -25.64
C PRO A 522 -29.13 -40.89 -26.13
N ILE A 523 -28.36 -39.89 -25.72
CA ILE A 523 -26.92 -39.86 -25.92
C ILE A 523 -26.38 -41.16 -25.34
N SER A 524 -25.81 -42.02 -26.18
CA SER A 524 -25.25 -43.30 -25.72
C SER A 524 -24.08 -43.00 -24.77
N ASP A 525 -24.20 -43.55 -23.56
CA ASP A 525 -23.23 -43.41 -22.45
C ASP A 525 -21.87 -44.08 -22.72
N GLN A 526 -21.35 -44.03 -23.93
CA GLN A 526 -19.97 -44.40 -24.21
C GLN A 526 -19.10 -43.16 -24.01
N LEU A 527 -18.78 -42.90 -22.73
CA LEU A 527 -17.72 -41.98 -22.35
C LEU A 527 -16.38 -42.70 -22.54
N ASP A 528 -15.41 -42.03 -23.18
CA ASP A 528 -14.03 -42.50 -23.20
C ASP A 528 -13.39 -42.42 -21.79
N ALA A 529 -12.16 -42.94 -21.68
CA ALA A 529 -11.39 -42.90 -20.40
C ALA A 529 -11.23 -41.50 -19.79
N ASN A 530 -11.63 -40.42 -20.47
CA ASN A 530 -11.59 -39.01 -20.07
C ASN A 530 -13.00 -38.45 -19.76
N GLY A 531 -14.06 -39.29 -19.79
CA GLY A 531 -15.41 -38.84 -19.45
C GLY A 531 -16.12 -38.05 -20.56
N LEU A 532 -15.75 -38.24 -21.83
CA LEU A 532 -16.26 -37.48 -22.98
C LEU A 532 -17.00 -38.41 -23.95
N PRO A 533 -18.04 -37.94 -24.69
CA PRO A 533 -18.66 -38.71 -25.76
C PRO A 533 -17.62 -39.12 -26.81
N ALA A 534 -17.62 -40.39 -27.20
CA ALA A 534 -16.60 -40.97 -28.11
C ALA A 534 -16.44 -40.22 -29.45
N ASN A 535 -17.40 -39.38 -29.80
CA ASN A 535 -17.37 -38.56 -31.03
C ASN A 535 -16.54 -37.28 -30.95
N GLU A 536 -16.10 -36.85 -29.76
CA GLU A 536 -15.33 -35.59 -29.59
C GLU A 536 -13.84 -35.70 -29.97
N ASN A 537 -13.33 -36.92 -30.13
CA ASN A 537 -11.93 -37.21 -30.46
C ASN A 537 -11.68 -37.57 -31.91
N SER A 538 -12.64 -37.31 -32.83
CA SER A 538 -12.40 -37.54 -34.24
C SER A 538 -11.35 -36.56 -34.78
N ALA A 539 -10.36 -37.08 -35.54
CA ALA A 539 -9.30 -36.24 -36.12
C ALA A 539 -9.86 -35.13 -37.03
N GLU A 540 -11.00 -35.42 -37.68
CA GLU A 540 -11.70 -34.46 -38.54
C GLU A 540 -12.30 -33.30 -37.75
N LEU A 541 -12.94 -33.58 -36.62
CA LEU A 541 -13.50 -32.55 -35.73
C LEU A 541 -12.41 -31.66 -35.11
N ILE A 542 -11.27 -32.26 -34.75
CA ILE A 542 -10.12 -31.51 -34.24
C ILE A 542 -9.57 -30.56 -35.30
N ALA A 543 -9.38 -31.06 -36.57
CA ALA A 543 -8.89 -30.25 -37.68
C ALA A 543 -9.85 -29.11 -38.05
N GLU A 544 -11.16 -29.37 -38.05
CA GLU A 544 -12.18 -28.33 -38.25
C GLU A 544 -12.14 -27.29 -37.12
N THR A 545 -11.96 -27.73 -35.86
CA THR A 545 -11.87 -26.84 -34.68
C THR A 545 -10.62 -25.96 -34.76
N ASP A 546 -9.47 -26.52 -35.13
CA ASP A 546 -8.21 -25.78 -35.27
C ASP A 546 -8.33 -24.72 -36.37
N HIS A 547 -8.95 -25.00 -37.47
CA HIS A 547 -9.21 -24.03 -38.53
C HIS A 547 -10.11 -22.87 -38.04
N ILE A 548 -11.13 -23.17 -37.26
CA ILE A 548 -12.05 -22.15 -36.71
C ILE A 548 -11.36 -21.31 -35.64
N LEU A 549 -10.48 -21.90 -34.84
CA LEU A 549 -9.74 -21.22 -33.77
C LEU A 549 -8.61 -20.33 -34.29
N HIS A 550 -8.10 -20.59 -35.50
CA HIS A 550 -6.91 -19.93 -36.06
C HIS A 550 -6.92 -18.39 -35.87
N PRO A 551 -8.00 -17.62 -36.19
CA PRO A 551 -8.00 -16.17 -36.07
C PRO A 551 -7.82 -15.68 -34.62
N LEU A 552 -8.28 -16.45 -33.65
CA LEU A 552 -8.12 -16.10 -32.21
C LEU A 552 -6.74 -16.50 -31.73
N MET A 553 -6.25 -17.67 -32.10
CA MET A 553 -4.95 -18.18 -31.69
C MET A 553 -3.80 -17.33 -32.21
N ASP A 554 -3.86 -16.85 -33.46
CA ASP A 554 -2.85 -15.95 -34.03
C ASP A 554 -2.67 -14.67 -33.23
N ILE A 555 -3.77 -14.02 -32.84
CA ILE A 555 -3.70 -12.81 -32.01
C ILE A 555 -3.16 -13.14 -30.61
N LEU A 556 -3.62 -14.23 -30.01
CA LEU A 556 -3.14 -14.64 -28.70
C LEU A 556 -1.65 -14.97 -28.72
N ASP A 557 -1.15 -15.68 -29.77
CA ASP A 557 0.26 -16.00 -29.88
C ASP A 557 1.14 -14.77 -29.98
N VAL A 558 0.80 -13.81 -30.82
CA VAL A 558 1.54 -12.54 -30.95
C VAL A 558 1.55 -11.78 -29.63
N LYS A 559 0.37 -11.62 -29.01
CA LYS A 559 0.26 -10.85 -27.77
C LYS A 559 0.91 -11.52 -26.58
N LEU A 560 0.71 -12.82 -26.39
CA LEU A 560 1.27 -13.53 -25.24
C LEU A 560 2.78 -13.70 -25.36
N THR A 561 3.34 -13.84 -26.57
CA THR A 561 4.79 -13.85 -26.80
C THR A 561 5.41 -12.50 -26.40
N MET A 562 4.81 -11.40 -26.81
CA MET A 562 5.24 -10.05 -26.41
C MET A 562 5.14 -9.87 -24.89
N LEU A 563 4.03 -10.26 -24.27
CA LEU A 563 3.84 -10.16 -22.82
C LEU A 563 4.83 -11.03 -22.04
N ALA A 564 5.10 -12.25 -22.51
CA ALA A 564 6.05 -13.17 -21.87
C ALA A 564 7.48 -12.62 -21.89
N SER A 565 7.85 -11.86 -22.93
CA SER A 565 9.18 -11.25 -23.04
C SER A 565 9.35 -9.94 -22.25
N HIS A 566 8.27 -9.23 -21.94
CA HIS A 566 8.34 -7.90 -21.33
C HIS A 566 7.69 -7.80 -19.93
N CYS A 567 6.95 -8.81 -19.48
CA CYS A 567 6.31 -8.81 -18.16
C CYS A 567 7.03 -9.73 -17.18
N GLU A 568 7.15 -9.30 -15.94
CA GLU A 568 7.50 -10.19 -14.84
C GLU A 568 6.44 -11.31 -14.69
N ARG A 569 6.87 -12.48 -14.23
CA ARG A 569 6.00 -13.67 -14.13
C ARG A 569 4.70 -13.42 -13.34
N VAL A 570 4.76 -12.58 -12.29
CA VAL A 570 3.59 -12.25 -11.47
C VAL A 570 2.63 -11.35 -12.23
N VAL A 571 3.14 -10.34 -12.95
CA VAL A 571 2.36 -9.43 -13.81
C VAL A 571 1.72 -10.21 -14.95
N LEU A 572 2.49 -11.05 -15.63
CA LEU A 572 2.00 -11.91 -16.71
C LEU A 572 0.81 -12.78 -16.25
N LYS A 573 0.91 -13.41 -15.07
CA LYS A 573 -0.20 -14.22 -14.54
C LYS A 573 -1.47 -13.42 -14.26
N ARG A 574 -1.36 -12.15 -13.87
CA ARG A 574 -2.52 -11.26 -13.69
C ARG A 574 -3.16 -10.91 -15.03
N LEU A 575 -2.33 -10.53 -16.00
CA LEU A 575 -2.79 -10.25 -17.36
C LEU A 575 -3.46 -11.47 -18.00
N LEU A 576 -2.89 -12.66 -17.85
CA LEU A 576 -3.52 -13.90 -18.34
C LEU A 576 -4.90 -14.14 -17.74
N LYS A 577 -5.13 -13.79 -16.48
CA LYS A 577 -6.47 -13.89 -15.87
C LYS A 577 -7.46 -12.93 -16.50
N GLU A 578 -7.07 -11.69 -16.73
CA GLU A 578 -7.93 -10.70 -17.36
C GLU A 578 -8.19 -11.03 -18.84
N LEU A 579 -7.18 -11.47 -19.57
CA LEU A 579 -7.33 -11.95 -20.96
C LEU A 579 -8.23 -13.18 -21.03
N TRP A 580 -8.11 -14.13 -20.11
CA TRP A 580 -9.02 -15.27 -20.01
C TRP A 580 -10.48 -14.84 -19.90
N LYS A 581 -10.78 -13.93 -18.97
CA LYS A 581 -12.12 -13.36 -18.79
C LYS A 581 -12.62 -12.69 -20.08
N LEU A 582 -11.76 -11.92 -20.72
CA LEU A 582 -12.07 -11.22 -21.98
C LEU A 582 -12.38 -12.17 -23.11
N VAL A 583 -11.59 -13.22 -23.30
CA VAL A 583 -11.81 -14.23 -24.34
C VAL A 583 -13.13 -14.98 -24.08
N MET A 584 -13.35 -15.47 -22.85
CA MET A 584 -14.59 -16.17 -22.50
C MET A 584 -15.81 -15.29 -22.70
N HIS A 585 -15.76 -14.04 -22.24
CA HIS A 585 -16.86 -13.09 -22.41
C HIS A 585 -17.11 -12.70 -23.88
N SER A 586 -16.05 -12.61 -24.68
CA SER A 586 -16.18 -12.36 -26.13
C SER A 586 -16.81 -13.55 -26.85
N LEU A 587 -16.42 -14.79 -26.52
CA LEU A 587 -17.04 -16.00 -27.04
C LEU A 587 -18.54 -16.06 -26.67
N GLU A 588 -18.86 -15.77 -25.42
CA GLU A 588 -20.26 -15.74 -24.98
C GLU A 588 -21.08 -14.71 -25.76
N LYS A 589 -20.62 -13.45 -25.79
CA LYS A 589 -21.38 -12.35 -26.39
C LYS A 589 -21.45 -12.38 -27.92
N CYS A 590 -20.38 -12.84 -28.58
CA CYS A 590 -20.35 -12.80 -30.05
C CYS A 590 -20.88 -14.06 -30.71
N ILE A 591 -20.74 -15.24 -30.06
CA ILE A 591 -21.07 -16.52 -30.66
C ILE A 591 -22.22 -17.24 -29.95
N VAL A 592 -22.06 -17.48 -28.63
CA VAL A 592 -22.96 -18.37 -27.90
C VAL A 592 -24.25 -17.69 -27.54
N LEU A 593 -24.15 -16.54 -26.87
CA LEU A 593 -25.31 -15.75 -26.41
C LEU A 593 -25.13 -14.28 -26.84
N PRO A 594 -25.27 -13.98 -28.13
CA PRO A 594 -25.20 -12.60 -28.61
C PRO A 594 -26.25 -11.77 -27.85
N PRO A 595 -25.93 -10.51 -27.48
CA PRO A 595 -26.87 -9.67 -26.74
C PRO A 595 -28.18 -9.66 -27.49
N ALA A 596 -29.25 -10.02 -26.79
CA ALA A 596 -30.59 -9.76 -27.25
C ALA A 596 -30.71 -8.24 -27.36
N SER A 597 -30.46 -7.66 -28.54
CA SER A 597 -30.92 -6.32 -28.74
C SER A 597 -32.43 -6.41 -28.59
N GLU A 598 -32.99 -5.56 -27.74
CA GLU A 598 -34.44 -5.49 -27.53
C GLU A 598 -35.19 -5.39 -28.88
N LYS A 599 -34.58 -4.81 -29.90
CA LYS A 599 -35.02 -4.84 -31.30
C LYS A 599 -35.01 -6.25 -31.91
N ASN A 600 -34.07 -7.12 -31.57
CA ASN A 600 -34.00 -8.49 -32.14
C ASN A 600 -34.98 -9.46 -31.45
N LEU A 601 -35.32 -9.27 -30.19
CA LEU A 601 -36.42 -9.98 -29.50
C LEU A 601 -37.77 -9.58 -30.07
N LEU A 602 -37.92 -8.33 -30.53
CA LEU A 602 -39.14 -7.81 -31.17
C LEU A 602 -39.27 -8.22 -32.64
N HIS A 603 -38.14 -8.40 -33.36
CA HIS A 603 -38.17 -8.80 -34.79
C HIS A 603 -38.33 -10.31 -35.01
N SER A 604 -38.10 -11.15 -34.02
CA SER A 604 -38.40 -12.60 -34.11
C SER A 604 -39.91 -12.93 -33.94
N LEU A 605 -40.76 -11.94 -33.80
CA LEU A 605 -42.19 -12.12 -33.66
C LEU A 605 -42.92 -11.99 -35.05
N PRO A 606 -43.77 -12.92 -35.44
CA PRO A 606 -44.25 -13.07 -36.82
C PRO A 606 -45.36 -12.11 -37.29
N ASN A 607 -45.59 -10.94 -36.64
CA ASN A 607 -46.66 -10.05 -37.01
C ASN A 607 -46.36 -8.56 -37.06
N ALA A 608 -45.13 -8.15 -37.31
CA ALA A 608 -44.85 -6.78 -37.74
C ALA A 608 -44.74 -6.72 -39.25
N LYS A 609 -45.71 -6.19 -39.92
CA LYS A 609 -45.66 -5.96 -41.38
C LYS A 609 -44.49 -5.10 -41.76
N ILE A 610 -43.40 -5.76 -42.21
CA ILE A 610 -42.14 -5.17 -42.70
C ILE A 610 -42.33 -4.34 -44.00
N GLU A 611 -43.51 -4.34 -44.61
CA GLU A 611 -43.72 -3.67 -45.90
C GLU A 611 -43.64 -2.14 -45.87
N ASN A 612 -43.82 -1.48 -44.73
CA ASN A 612 -43.81 -0.02 -44.68
C ASN A 612 -42.48 0.62 -44.31
N MET A 613 -41.57 -0.14 -43.71
CA MET A 613 -40.25 0.42 -43.37
C MET A 613 -39.21 0.36 -44.53
N SER A 614 -39.42 -0.55 -45.46
CA SER A 614 -38.58 -0.63 -46.69
C SER A 614 -38.76 0.59 -47.60
N ARG A 615 -39.91 1.26 -47.59
CA ARG A 615 -40.17 2.49 -48.37
C ARG A 615 -39.60 3.77 -47.76
N ILE A 616 -39.40 3.83 -46.47
CA ILE A 616 -38.83 5.04 -45.79
C ILE A 616 -37.30 5.05 -45.93
N PHE A 617 -36.65 3.89 -45.98
CA PHE A 617 -35.20 3.77 -46.16
C PHE A 617 -34.74 3.99 -47.59
N LYS A 618 -35.60 3.74 -48.60
CA LYS A 618 -35.24 3.94 -50.03
C LYS A 618 -35.22 5.42 -50.47
N ASN A 619 -35.82 6.33 -49.72
CA ASN A 619 -35.94 7.74 -50.14
C ASN A 619 -34.86 8.68 -49.56
N ASN A 620 -33.95 8.17 -48.71
CA ASN A 620 -32.93 9.06 -48.04
C ASN A 620 -31.48 8.67 -48.31
N MET A 621 -31.15 7.82 -49.28
CA MET A 621 -29.76 7.59 -49.67
C MET A 621 -29.50 8.03 -51.11
N GLY A 622 -29.27 9.36 -51.27
CA GLY A 622 -28.51 9.89 -52.39
C GLY A 622 -27.02 9.57 -52.22
N SER A 623 -26.52 8.90 -53.21
CA SER A 623 -25.10 8.73 -53.62
C SER A 623 -24.00 9.12 -52.65
N ASN A 624 -23.33 8.13 -52.06
CA ASN A 624 -21.87 8.12 -52.08
C ASN A 624 -21.34 6.70 -51.86
N LYS A 625 -20.49 6.29 -52.77
CA LYS A 625 -19.81 4.99 -52.84
C LYS A 625 -18.88 4.83 -51.64
N MET A 626 -19.26 3.97 -50.71
CA MET A 626 -18.32 3.17 -49.90
C MET A 626 -19.11 1.99 -49.33
N GLY A 627 -19.43 1.03 -50.17
CA GLY A 627 -20.19 -0.14 -49.84
C GLY A 627 -19.37 -1.39 -50.11
N GLY A 628 -18.87 -2.00 -49.06
CA GLY A 628 -18.22 -3.31 -49.19
C GLY A 628 -18.36 -4.16 -47.92
N ALA A 629 -18.35 -3.54 -46.75
CA ALA A 629 -18.33 -4.29 -45.50
C ALA A 629 -19.65 -4.30 -44.70
N LEU A 630 -20.55 -3.30 -44.89
CA LEU A 630 -21.82 -3.26 -44.14
C LEU A 630 -22.91 -4.18 -44.71
N GLY A 631 -22.89 -4.45 -46.02
CA GLY A 631 -23.89 -5.32 -46.66
C GLY A 631 -23.78 -6.80 -46.31
N VAL A 632 -22.62 -7.26 -45.86
CA VAL A 632 -22.39 -8.65 -45.46
C VAL A 632 -22.86 -8.92 -44.03
N VAL A 633 -22.87 -7.91 -43.17
CA VAL A 633 -23.30 -8.05 -41.79
C VAL A 633 -24.84 -8.17 -41.67
N GLU A 634 -25.60 -7.59 -42.56
CA GLU A 634 -27.06 -7.60 -42.56
C GLU A 634 -27.67 -8.90 -43.18
N ALA A 635 -26.93 -9.59 -44.05
CA ALA A 635 -27.35 -10.85 -44.64
C ALA A 635 -27.14 -12.09 -43.74
N LEU A 636 -26.42 -11.93 -42.61
CA LEU A 636 -26.10 -12.98 -41.62
C LEU A 636 -27.09 -13.04 -40.47
N GLN A 637 -28.21 -12.29 -40.51
CA GLN A 637 -29.19 -12.26 -39.42
C GLN A 637 -30.29 -13.35 -39.50
N THR A 638 -30.18 -14.27 -40.46
CA THR A 638 -31.11 -15.38 -40.59
C THR A 638 -30.55 -16.63 -39.89
N GLU A 639 -31.21 -17.05 -38.82
CA GLU A 639 -31.01 -18.28 -38.07
C GLU A 639 -29.70 -18.44 -37.31
N ARG A 640 -29.63 -17.84 -36.14
CA ARG A 640 -28.47 -17.95 -35.20
C ARG A 640 -28.61 -19.05 -34.16
N ASN A 641 -29.43 -20.09 -34.41
CA ASN A 641 -29.47 -21.23 -33.50
C ASN A 641 -28.26 -22.12 -33.75
N LEU A 642 -27.39 -22.29 -32.74
CA LEU A 642 -26.24 -23.16 -32.85
C LEU A 642 -26.70 -24.61 -33.14
N THR A 643 -26.12 -25.21 -34.14
CA THR A 643 -26.35 -26.64 -34.48
C THR A 643 -25.59 -27.52 -33.48
N MET A 644 -26.00 -28.80 -33.35
CA MET A 644 -25.31 -29.78 -32.51
C MET A 644 -23.82 -29.91 -32.87
N LYS A 645 -23.46 -29.91 -34.15
CA LYS A 645 -22.07 -29.94 -34.64
C LYS A 645 -21.30 -28.69 -34.20
N GLN A 646 -21.91 -27.51 -34.29
CA GLN A 646 -21.29 -26.25 -33.84
C GLN A 646 -21.08 -26.21 -32.34
N CYS A 647 -22.03 -26.72 -31.54
CA CYS A 647 -21.86 -26.83 -30.07
C CYS A 647 -20.71 -27.77 -29.73
N LEU A 648 -20.55 -28.88 -30.44
CA LEU A 648 -19.48 -29.84 -30.25
C LEU A 648 -18.11 -29.22 -30.59
N VAL A 649 -18.00 -28.54 -31.74
CA VAL A 649 -16.80 -27.78 -32.13
C VAL A 649 -16.43 -26.73 -31.09
N LEU A 650 -17.40 -25.96 -30.58
CA LEU A 650 -17.16 -24.98 -29.53
C LEU A 650 -16.67 -25.63 -28.22
N THR A 651 -17.20 -26.79 -27.85
CA THR A 651 -16.75 -27.53 -26.67
C THR A 651 -15.28 -27.97 -26.81
N VAL A 652 -14.88 -28.47 -27.96
CA VAL A 652 -13.49 -28.82 -28.29
C VAL A 652 -12.62 -27.54 -28.29
N ALA A 653 -13.10 -26.47 -28.93
CA ALA A 653 -12.43 -25.18 -28.95
C ALA A 653 -12.14 -24.62 -27.52
N LEU A 654 -13.12 -24.68 -26.63
CA LEU A 654 -12.94 -24.28 -25.24
C LEU A 654 -11.87 -25.12 -24.53
N ARG A 655 -11.76 -26.41 -24.84
CA ARG A 655 -10.72 -27.29 -24.30
C ARG A 655 -9.34 -26.89 -24.83
N THR A 656 -9.20 -26.59 -26.12
CA THR A 656 -7.95 -26.12 -26.72
C THR A 656 -7.53 -24.77 -26.14
N ILE A 657 -8.43 -23.80 -26.02
CA ILE A 657 -8.15 -22.49 -25.40
C ILE A 657 -7.71 -22.67 -23.94
N LYS A 658 -8.39 -23.56 -23.20
CA LYS A 658 -8.02 -23.88 -21.80
C LYS A 658 -6.57 -24.40 -21.72
N GLN A 659 -6.20 -25.36 -22.58
CA GLN A 659 -4.84 -25.90 -22.59
C GLN A 659 -3.80 -24.84 -22.97
N TYR A 660 -4.15 -23.96 -23.88
CA TYR A 660 -3.31 -22.84 -24.27
C TYR A 660 -3.01 -21.89 -23.10
N PHE A 661 -4.03 -21.45 -22.36
CA PHE A 661 -3.83 -20.61 -21.16
C PHE A 661 -3.16 -21.34 -19.98
N TYR A 662 -3.26 -22.67 -19.92
CA TYR A 662 -2.53 -23.49 -18.95
C TYR A 662 -1.04 -23.59 -19.29
N ALA A 663 -0.68 -23.64 -20.58
CA ALA A 663 0.68 -23.66 -21.12
C ALA A 663 1.60 -24.66 -20.39
N GLY A 664 1.15 -25.91 -20.20
CA GLY A 664 1.94 -26.95 -19.52
C GLY A 664 2.29 -26.64 -18.06
N GLY A 665 1.52 -25.77 -17.37
CA GLY A 665 1.78 -25.34 -16.01
C GLY A 665 2.48 -23.98 -15.87
N ASN A 666 3.00 -23.43 -16.97
CA ASN A 666 3.65 -22.10 -16.95
C ASN A 666 2.64 -20.94 -16.93
N GLY A 667 1.43 -21.17 -17.43
CA GLY A 667 0.34 -20.19 -17.46
C GLY A 667 -0.55 -20.16 -16.22
N LEU A 668 -1.88 -20.18 -16.44
CA LEU A 668 -2.87 -20.21 -15.38
C LEU A 668 -3.00 -21.62 -14.77
N LYS A 669 -3.29 -21.70 -13.46
CA LYS A 669 -3.57 -22.99 -12.82
C LYS A 669 -4.87 -23.58 -13.36
N LEU A 670 -4.91 -24.89 -13.69
CA LEU A 670 -6.10 -25.59 -14.15
C LEU A 670 -7.29 -25.40 -13.21
N THR A 671 -7.05 -25.47 -11.89
CA THR A 671 -8.08 -25.25 -10.86
C THR A 671 -8.73 -23.87 -10.94
N TYR A 672 -7.98 -22.82 -11.35
CA TYR A 672 -8.53 -21.49 -11.55
C TYR A 672 -9.39 -21.45 -12.83
N VAL A 673 -8.87 -21.96 -13.92
CA VAL A 673 -9.54 -21.96 -15.21
C VAL A 673 -10.85 -22.76 -15.15
N ASP A 674 -10.81 -23.96 -14.55
CA ASP A 674 -11.98 -24.84 -14.44
C ASP A 674 -13.08 -24.28 -13.53
N LYS A 675 -12.70 -23.52 -12.49
CA LYS A 675 -13.64 -22.89 -11.56
C LYS A 675 -14.06 -21.48 -11.99
N SER A 676 -13.55 -20.98 -13.11
CA SER A 676 -13.92 -19.64 -13.57
C SER A 676 -15.41 -19.57 -13.91
N PRO A 677 -16.14 -18.58 -13.40
CA PRO A 677 -17.57 -18.43 -13.64
C PRO A 677 -17.89 -18.24 -15.12
N GLU A 678 -17.00 -17.58 -15.85
CA GLU A 678 -17.15 -17.33 -17.30
C GLU A 678 -17.13 -18.62 -18.12
N LEU A 679 -16.21 -19.54 -17.81
CA LEU A 679 -16.17 -20.85 -18.45
C LEU A 679 -17.38 -21.72 -18.09
N GLN A 680 -17.80 -21.67 -16.83
CA GLN A 680 -18.97 -22.42 -16.37
C GLN A 680 -20.25 -21.90 -17.02
N SER A 681 -20.40 -20.59 -17.18
CA SER A 681 -21.51 -19.97 -17.91
C SER A 681 -21.57 -20.45 -19.35
N LEU A 682 -20.43 -20.41 -20.07
CA LEU A 682 -20.35 -20.92 -21.45
C LEU A 682 -20.67 -22.40 -21.57
N LYS A 683 -20.13 -23.24 -20.68
CA LYS A 683 -20.42 -24.69 -20.69
C LYS A 683 -21.90 -24.96 -20.41
N ASN A 684 -22.47 -24.23 -19.45
CA ASN A 684 -23.90 -24.34 -19.14
C ASN A 684 -24.76 -23.93 -20.35
N ALA A 685 -24.45 -22.80 -20.98
CA ALA A 685 -25.14 -22.34 -22.17
C ALA A 685 -25.06 -23.36 -23.32
N LEU A 686 -23.88 -23.92 -23.60
CA LEU A 686 -23.71 -24.96 -24.65
C LEU A 686 -24.49 -26.23 -24.33
N SER A 687 -24.54 -26.65 -23.05
CA SER A 687 -25.33 -27.82 -22.65
C SER A 687 -26.85 -27.57 -22.79
N LEU A 688 -27.31 -26.36 -22.61
CA LEU A 688 -28.71 -25.97 -22.78
C LEU A 688 -29.10 -25.93 -24.27
N TYR A 689 -28.18 -25.54 -25.18
CA TYR A 689 -28.44 -25.58 -26.64
C TYR A 689 -28.75 -26.99 -27.16
N THR A 690 -28.20 -28.03 -26.55
CA THR A 690 -28.42 -29.43 -26.94
C THR A 690 -29.76 -29.99 -26.45
N GLN A 691 -30.49 -29.28 -25.60
CA GLN A 691 -31.76 -29.72 -25.03
C GLN A 691 -32.96 -29.36 -25.93
N SER A 692 -34.01 -30.20 -25.88
CA SER A 692 -35.30 -29.92 -26.56
C SER A 692 -36.00 -28.70 -25.93
N THR A 693 -36.92 -28.06 -26.68
CA THR A 693 -37.72 -26.94 -26.19
C THR A 693 -38.51 -27.29 -24.92
N ASP A 694 -39.12 -28.49 -24.89
CA ASP A 694 -39.85 -28.98 -23.73
C ASP A 694 -38.92 -29.16 -22.49
N THR A 695 -37.70 -29.66 -22.69
CA THR A 695 -36.70 -29.79 -21.60
C THR A 695 -36.27 -28.45 -21.09
N LEU A 696 -36.05 -27.47 -21.97
CA LEU A 696 -35.71 -26.10 -21.58
C LEU A 696 -36.82 -25.40 -20.81
N ILE A 697 -38.07 -25.61 -21.24
CA ILE A 697 -39.24 -25.08 -20.51
C ILE A 697 -39.38 -25.75 -19.13
N LYS A 698 -39.14 -27.09 -19.03
CA LYS A 698 -39.09 -27.79 -17.74
C LYS A 698 -38.04 -27.21 -16.81
N THR A 699 -36.81 -27.04 -17.33
CA THR A 699 -35.68 -26.49 -16.58
C THR A 699 -35.97 -25.05 -16.12
N PHE A 700 -36.54 -24.23 -16.99
CA PHE A 700 -36.95 -22.87 -16.66
C PHE A 700 -37.94 -22.87 -15.47
N VAL A 701 -39.05 -23.62 -15.57
CA VAL A 701 -40.07 -23.67 -14.52
C VAL A 701 -39.50 -24.18 -13.20
N GLN A 702 -38.61 -25.19 -13.23
CA GLN A 702 -37.98 -25.73 -12.04
C GLN A 702 -37.03 -24.74 -11.36
N THR A 703 -36.23 -23.99 -12.13
CA THR A 703 -35.18 -23.10 -11.58
C THR A 703 -35.75 -21.74 -11.15
N GLN A 704 -36.78 -21.26 -11.80
CA GLN A 704 -37.33 -19.93 -11.56
C GLN A 704 -38.34 -19.90 -10.41
N THR A 705 -37.86 -20.02 -9.15
CA THR A 705 -38.68 -20.08 -7.96
C THR A 705 -39.09 -18.70 -7.41
N GLN A 706 -38.56 -17.63 -7.96
CA GLN A 706 -38.73 -16.25 -7.43
C GLN A 706 -39.53 -15.32 -8.36
N GLN A 707 -40.17 -15.86 -9.40
CA GLN A 707 -40.89 -15.08 -10.41
C GLN A 707 -41.99 -14.18 -9.83
N GLY A 708 -42.62 -14.57 -8.75
CA GLY A 708 -43.68 -13.81 -8.06
C GLY A 708 -43.20 -12.80 -7.01
N ARG A 709 -41.85 -12.70 -6.81
CA ARG A 709 -41.28 -11.71 -5.86
C ARG A 709 -41.06 -10.38 -6.57
N HIS A 710 -41.89 -9.40 -6.30
CA HIS A 710 -41.78 -8.08 -6.86
C HIS A 710 -41.22 -7.09 -5.82
N HIS A 711 -40.33 -6.18 -6.25
CA HIS A 711 -39.91 -5.07 -5.41
C HIS A 711 -41.10 -4.17 -5.03
N SER A 712 -41.02 -3.47 -3.89
CA SER A 712 -42.12 -2.64 -3.37
C SER A 712 -42.61 -1.60 -4.39
N ASP A 713 -41.70 -1.04 -5.19
CA ASP A 713 -41.96 0.02 -6.17
C ASP A 713 -42.57 -0.50 -7.51
N GLU A 714 -42.55 -1.81 -7.71
CA GLU A 714 -43.06 -2.47 -8.92
C GLU A 714 -44.47 -3.04 -8.74
N LYS A 715 -45.03 -2.98 -7.53
CA LYS A 715 -46.40 -3.48 -7.23
C LYS A 715 -47.41 -2.56 -7.87
N VAL A 716 -48.30 -3.17 -8.69
CA VAL A 716 -49.31 -2.42 -9.47
C VAL A 716 -50.75 -2.80 -9.13
N GLY A 717 -50.94 -3.56 -8.08
CA GLY A 717 -52.25 -4.01 -7.59
C GLY A 717 -52.18 -5.40 -6.98
N LEU A 718 -53.35 -5.92 -6.62
CA LEU A 718 -53.52 -7.24 -6.05
C LEU A 718 -54.56 -8.02 -6.89
N ILE A 719 -54.37 -9.33 -6.99
CA ILE A 719 -55.34 -10.27 -7.55
C ILE A 719 -55.65 -11.37 -6.55
N ASN A 720 -56.93 -11.68 -6.36
CA ASN A 720 -57.41 -12.79 -5.54
C ASN A 720 -57.71 -13.99 -6.44
N VAL A 721 -57.03 -15.07 -6.19
CA VAL A 721 -57.10 -16.29 -7.00
C VAL A 721 -57.20 -17.50 -6.09
N ASP A 722 -57.98 -18.47 -6.53
CA ASP A 722 -58.12 -19.78 -5.91
C ASP A 722 -57.68 -20.84 -6.94
N VAL A 723 -56.65 -21.62 -6.61
CA VAL A 723 -56.07 -22.64 -7.49
C VAL A 723 -56.15 -23.99 -6.81
N ASP A 724 -56.81 -24.92 -7.45
CA ASP A 724 -56.91 -26.31 -7.02
C ASP A 724 -56.28 -27.25 -8.06
N LEU A 725 -55.60 -28.25 -7.54
CA LEU A 725 -55.03 -29.34 -8.34
C LEU A 725 -55.62 -30.67 -7.90
N SER A 726 -56.39 -31.34 -8.78
CA SER A 726 -56.97 -32.65 -8.54
C SER A 726 -56.38 -33.70 -9.51
N THR A 727 -56.29 -34.93 -9.05
CA THR A 727 -55.85 -36.08 -9.88
C THR A 727 -57.03 -37.06 -10.01
N HIS A 728 -57.40 -37.38 -11.25
CA HIS A 728 -58.51 -38.31 -11.49
C HIS A 728 -58.13 -39.75 -11.05
N PRO A 729 -58.94 -40.38 -10.16
CA PRO A 729 -58.49 -41.66 -9.54
C PRO A 729 -58.33 -42.84 -10.49
N GLY A 730 -58.98 -42.81 -11.69
CA GLY A 730 -58.96 -43.90 -12.63
C GLY A 730 -57.99 -43.73 -13.78
N SER A 731 -57.79 -42.50 -14.28
CA SER A 731 -56.89 -42.20 -15.39
C SER A 731 -55.53 -41.63 -14.98
N GLY A 732 -55.39 -41.22 -13.74
CA GLY A 732 -54.18 -40.54 -13.27
C GLY A 732 -54.03 -39.14 -13.88
N GLU A 733 -55.03 -38.61 -14.54
CA GLU A 733 -54.99 -37.31 -15.22
C GLU A 733 -55.03 -36.17 -14.18
N HIS A 734 -54.12 -35.25 -14.34
CA HIS A 734 -54.07 -34.06 -13.50
C HIS A 734 -54.96 -32.95 -14.06
N ARG A 735 -55.81 -32.37 -13.22
CA ARG A 735 -56.72 -31.28 -13.58
C ARG A 735 -56.49 -30.08 -12.70
N VAL A 736 -56.18 -28.93 -13.31
CA VAL A 736 -56.01 -27.66 -12.65
C VAL A 736 -57.28 -26.87 -12.78
N THR A 737 -57.80 -26.36 -11.64
CA THR A 737 -58.92 -25.46 -11.58
C THR A 737 -58.42 -24.10 -11.09
N VAL A 738 -58.64 -23.06 -11.87
CA VAL A 738 -58.23 -21.67 -11.55
C VAL A 738 -59.48 -20.83 -11.47
N LYS A 739 -59.74 -20.26 -10.30
CA LYS A 739 -60.85 -19.33 -10.09
C LYS A 739 -60.28 -17.94 -9.86
N ILE A 740 -60.63 -17.01 -10.70
CA ILE A 740 -60.32 -15.59 -10.57
C ILE A 740 -61.45 -14.93 -9.83
N VAL A 741 -61.21 -14.45 -8.60
CA VAL A 741 -62.24 -13.85 -7.74
C VAL A 741 -62.38 -12.36 -8.05
N GLU A 742 -61.35 -11.60 -7.77
CA GLU A 742 -61.36 -10.15 -7.95
C GLU A 742 -59.94 -9.60 -8.03
N CYS A 743 -59.78 -8.38 -8.56
CA CYS A 743 -58.57 -7.58 -8.40
C CYS A 743 -58.80 -6.40 -7.49
N LYS A 744 -57.78 -5.84 -6.90
CA LYS A 744 -57.83 -4.68 -6.01
C LYS A 744 -56.66 -3.73 -6.25
N ASP A 745 -56.98 -2.42 -6.18
CA ASP A 745 -56.01 -1.32 -6.22
C ASP A 745 -55.10 -1.36 -7.48
N LEU A 746 -55.70 -1.65 -8.67
CA LEU A 746 -54.98 -1.68 -9.93
C LEU A 746 -54.43 -0.29 -10.28
N ALA A 747 -53.11 -0.19 -10.52
CA ALA A 747 -52.46 1.06 -10.92
C ALA A 747 -52.79 1.38 -12.38
N TRP A 748 -53.74 2.28 -12.58
CA TRP A 748 -54.16 2.78 -13.89
C TRP A 748 -54.29 4.31 -13.88
N PRO A 749 -53.78 5.03 -14.88
CA PRO A 749 -53.71 6.50 -14.85
C PRO A 749 -55.08 7.20 -14.86
N ASN A 750 -56.11 6.59 -15.43
CA ASN A 750 -57.44 7.21 -15.54
C ASN A 750 -58.59 6.18 -15.43
N ASN A 751 -59.47 6.34 -14.45
CA ASN A 751 -60.60 5.45 -14.22
C ASN A 751 -61.66 5.47 -15.34
N LYS A 752 -61.72 6.53 -16.15
CA LYS A 752 -62.71 6.66 -17.24
C LYS A 752 -62.34 5.77 -18.42
N GLY A 753 -63.23 4.78 -18.72
CA GLY A 753 -63.04 3.86 -19.83
C GLY A 753 -62.09 2.68 -19.56
N PHE A 754 -61.67 2.48 -18.31
CA PHE A 754 -60.89 1.31 -17.94
C PHE A 754 -61.74 0.03 -18.01
N LYS A 755 -61.27 -0.92 -18.84
CA LYS A 755 -61.98 -2.20 -19.09
C LYS A 755 -61.02 -3.37 -18.81
N PRO A 756 -60.77 -3.68 -17.54
CA PRO A 756 -59.85 -4.72 -17.16
C PRO A 756 -60.41 -6.12 -17.41
N PHE A 757 -59.57 -7.02 -17.83
CA PHE A 757 -59.80 -8.46 -17.87
C PHE A 757 -58.51 -9.19 -17.52
N VAL A 758 -58.59 -10.46 -17.13
CA VAL A 758 -57.46 -11.30 -16.77
C VAL A 758 -57.25 -12.35 -17.84
N GLU A 759 -56.07 -12.39 -18.41
CA GLU A 759 -55.63 -13.49 -19.27
C GLU A 759 -54.87 -14.50 -18.42
N VAL A 760 -55.24 -15.75 -18.48
CA VAL A 760 -54.65 -16.88 -17.75
C VAL A 760 -54.02 -17.82 -18.75
N ASN A 761 -52.70 -18.10 -18.61
CA ASN A 761 -52.00 -19.05 -19.42
C ASN A 761 -51.38 -20.10 -18.47
N ILE A 762 -51.65 -21.40 -18.73
CA ILE A 762 -50.97 -22.49 -18.04
C ILE A 762 -49.79 -22.94 -18.90
N VAL A 763 -48.58 -22.64 -18.41
CA VAL A 763 -47.30 -22.77 -19.11
C VAL A 763 -46.54 -24.00 -18.61
N GLY A 764 -46.02 -24.81 -19.48
CA GLY A 764 -45.27 -26.01 -19.13
C GLY A 764 -44.86 -26.80 -20.37
N PRO A 765 -44.26 -27.98 -20.19
CA PRO A 765 -43.91 -28.88 -21.33
C PRO A 765 -45.16 -29.37 -22.09
N CYS A 766 -44.95 -30.05 -23.22
CA CYS A 766 -46.01 -30.40 -24.19
C CYS A 766 -46.58 -29.15 -24.89
N SER A 767 -45.72 -28.43 -25.51
CA SER A 767 -45.93 -27.12 -26.11
C SER A 767 -46.99 -27.07 -27.21
N ASN A 768 -47.27 -28.18 -27.89
CA ASN A 768 -48.29 -28.23 -28.93
C ASN A 768 -49.74 -27.97 -28.44
N GLU A 769 -49.92 -27.90 -27.11
CA GLU A 769 -51.20 -27.67 -26.47
C GLU A 769 -51.34 -26.32 -25.77
N ILE A 770 -50.33 -25.45 -25.87
CA ILE A 770 -50.31 -24.14 -25.14
C ILE A 770 -51.57 -23.33 -25.50
N LYS A 771 -51.98 -23.29 -26.76
CA LYS A 771 -53.19 -22.57 -27.18
C LYS A 771 -54.46 -23.07 -26.53
N LYS A 772 -54.55 -24.36 -26.16
CA LYS A 772 -55.67 -24.95 -25.46
C LYS A 772 -55.68 -24.63 -23.96
N ARG A 773 -54.60 -24.09 -23.45
CA ARG A 773 -54.42 -23.75 -22.02
C ARG A 773 -54.43 -22.24 -21.74
N LYS A 774 -54.99 -21.46 -22.70
CA LYS A 774 -55.16 -20.01 -22.58
C LYS A 774 -56.65 -19.66 -22.39
N PHE A 775 -56.92 -18.84 -21.38
CA PHE A 775 -58.29 -18.39 -21.02
C PHE A 775 -58.28 -16.89 -20.77
N GLU A 776 -59.45 -16.28 -20.91
CA GLU A 776 -59.65 -14.85 -20.62
C GLU A 776 -60.96 -14.67 -19.86
N THR A 777 -60.94 -13.82 -18.81
CA THR A 777 -62.16 -13.43 -18.13
C THR A 777 -62.94 -12.42 -18.98
N LYS A 778 -64.22 -12.26 -18.69
CA LYS A 778 -65.02 -11.19 -19.29
C LYS A 778 -64.49 -9.82 -18.91
N CYS A 779 -64.49 -8.90 -19.88
CA CYS A 779 -64.12 -7.52 -19.61
C CYS A 779 -65.14 -6.86 -18.63
N GLN A 780 -64.60 -6.29 -17.54
CA GLN A 780 -65.43 -5.58 -16.57
C GLN A 780 -65.54 -4.10 -16.96
N THR A 781 -66.82 -3.62 -17.02
CA THR A 781 -67.11 -2.20 -17.33
C THR A 781 -67.50 -1.44 -16.08
N SER A 782 -67.82 -2.15 -15.00
CA SER A 782 -68.16 -1.64 -13.68
C SER A 782 -67.19 -2.13 -12.63
N GLY A 783 -66.77 -1.33 -11.69
CA GLY A 783 -65.79 -1.74 -10.63
C GLY A 783 -64.50 -0.94 -10.60
N GLY A 784 -64.26 -0.12 -11.60
CA GLY A 784 -63.08 0.77 -11.62
C GLY A 784 -61.77 0.04 -11.46
N LEU A 785 -60.95 0.41 -10.46
CA LEU A 785 -59.65 -0.18 -10.17
C LEU A 785 -59.70 -1.47 -9.35
N SER A 786 -60.92 -1.92 -8.96
CA SER A 786 -61.10 -3.15 -8.16
C SER A 786 -62.23 -4.02 -8.76
N PRO A 787 -62.03 -4.56 -9.98
CA PRO A 787 -63.06 -5.36 -10.68
C PRO A 787 -63.20 -6.75 -10.05
N LYS A 788 -64.53 -7.26 -10.08
CA LYS A 788 -64.87 -8.61 -9.62
C LYS A 788 -65.19 -9.49 -10.84
N TYR A 789 -64.64 -10.70 -10.88
CA TYR A 789 -64.84 -11.64 -11.99
C TYR A 789 -65.63 -12.86 -11.59
N ASN A 790 -65.26 -13.56 -10.51
CA ASN A 790 -65.85 -14.82 -10.06
C ASN A 790 -65.98 -15.86 -11.18
N GLU A 791 -64.96 -15.94 -12.05
CA GLU A 791 -64.93 -16.88 -13.16
C GLU A 791 -64.00 -18.03 -12.85
N THR A 792 -64.36 -19.24 -13.26
CA THR A 792 -63.60 -20.47 -13.02
C THR A 792 -63.21 -21.13 -14.33
N PHE A 793 -61.94 -21.51 -14.47
CA PHE A 793 -61.38 -22.20 -15.62
C PHE A 793 -60.87 -23.56 -15.19
N GLN A 794 -61.02 -24.57 -16.01
CA GLN A 794 -60.53 -25.91 -15.76
C GLN A 794 -59.73 -26.43 -16.97
N VAL A 795 -58.54 -27.00 -16.68
CA VAL A 795 -57.64 -27.54 -17.70
C VAL A 795 -57.14 -28.90 -17.25
N SER A 796 -57.16 -29.88 -18.20
CA SER A 796 -56.48 -31.13 -18.03
C SER A 796 -55.01 -30.99 -18.48
N LEU A 797 -54.08 -31.40 -17.62
CA LEU A 797 -52.65 -31.43 -17.93
C LEU A 797 -52.20 -32.81 -18.51
N GLY A 798 -53.11 -33.82 -18.56
CA GLY A 798 -52.68 -35.17 -18.88
C GLY A 798 -52.05 -35.90 -17.67
N ASN A 799 -51.50 -37.05 -17.91
CA ASN A 799 -50.80 -37.92 -16.95
C ASN A 799 -49.34 -38.18 -17.30
N GLU A 800 -48.83 -37.62 -18.43
CA GLU A 800 -47.52 -37.89 -18.95
C GLU A 800 -46.45 -37.04 -18.26
N VAL A 801 -46.81 -35.88 -17.71
CA VAL A 801 -45.87 -34.92 -17.16
C VAL A 801 -46.35 -34.49 -15.75
N ASP A 802 -45.42 -34.57 -14.80
CA ASP A 802 -45.65 -34.15 -13.42
C ASP A 802 -46.07 -32.64 -13.35
N PRO A 803 -47.15 -32.34 -12.64
CA PRO A 803 -47.64 -30.99 -12.49
C PRO A 803 -46.63 -29.96 -11.96
N LYS A 804 -45.59 -30.39 -11.25
CA LYS A 804 -44.50 -29.51 -10.75
C LYS A 804 -43.74 -28.76 -11.86
N TYR A 805 -43.86 -29.22 -13.11
CA TYR A 805 -43.21 -28.60 -14.27
C TYR A 805 -44.12 -27.54 -14.95
N PHE A 806 -45.24 -27.23 -14.35
CA PHE A 806 -46.17 -26.22 -14.88
C PHE A 806 -46.27 -25.03 -13.94
N GLU A 807 -46.60 -23.88 -14.52
CA GLU A 807 -46.91 -22.64 -13.82
C GLU A 807 -48.11 -21.94 -14.44
N ILE A 808 -48.83 -21.16 -13.63
CA ILE A 808 -49.94 -20.33 -14.04
C ILE A 808 -49.43 -18.91 -14.21
N HIS A 809 -49.47 -18.41 -15.44
CA HIS A 809 -49.10 -17.07 -15.78
C HIS A 809 -50.37 -16.23 -16.01
N MET A 810 -50.59 -15.25 -15.14
CA MET A 810 -51.80 -14.38 -15.18
C MET A 810 -51.37 -12.96 -15.48
N VAL A 811 -52.07 -12.35 -16.45
CA VAL A 811 -51.84 -10.96 -16.84
C VAL A 811 -53.17 -10.20 -16.81
N VAL A 812 -53.21 -9.15 -16.02
CA VAL A 812 -54.30 -8.18 -16.06
C VAL A 812 -54.06 -7.24 -17.22
N LYS A 813 -55.03 -7.13 -18.14
CA LYS A 813 -54.97 -6.32 -19.35
C LYS A 813 -56.13 -5.34 -19.41
N HIS A 814 -55.94 -4.19 -20.03
CA HIS A 814 -57.00 -3.26 -20.44
C HIS A 814 -57.40 -3.53 -21.88
N TYR A 815 -58.70 -3.76 -22.09
CA TYR A 815 -59.27 -3.94 -23.41
C TYR A 815 -59.36 -2.62 -24.18
N ARG A 816 -58.75 -2.54 -25.37
CA ARG A 816 -58.78 -1.39 -26.26
C ARG A 816 -59.67 -1.72 -27.50
N ILE A 817 -60.60 -0.81 -27.83
CA ILE A 817 -61.43 -0.91 -29.02
C ILE A 817 -60.69 -0.28 -30.20
N GLY A 818 -60.19 -1.13 -31.11
CA GLY A 818 -59.50 -0.67 -32.36
C GLY A 818 -58.84 -1.80 -33.09
N LEU A 819 -58.98 -1.83 -34.43
CA LEU A 819 -58.45 -2.93 -35.30
C LEU A 819 -56.88 -3.08 -35.26
N PHE A 820 -56.17 -2.12 -34.74
CA PHE A 820 -54.68 -2.12 -34.74
C PHE A 820 -54.07 -1.86 -33.35
N MET A 821 -54.85 -1.71 -32.29
CA MET A 821 -54.38 -1.48 -30.90
C MET A 821 -54.59 -2.73 -30.08
N GLY A 822 -53.48 -3.45 -29.79
CA GLY A 822 -53.48 -4.60 -28.89
C GLY A 822 -53.89 -4.19 -27.44
N ASN A 823 -54.42 -5.15 -26.67
CA ASN A 823 -54.79 -4.96 -25.26
C ASN A 823 -53.54 -4.52 -24.43
N GLN A 824 -53.74 -3.53 -23.58
CA GLN A 824 -52.64 -2.95 -22.79
C GLN A 824 -52.46 -3.69 -21.46
N PRO A 825 -51.26 -4.21 -21.14
CA PRO A 825 -50.99 -4.87 -19.87
C PRO A 825 -50.98 -3.88 -18.71
N VAL A 826 -51.48 -4.33 -17.56
CA VAL A 826 -51.55 -3.59 -16.30
C VAL A 826 -50.60 -4.20 -15.28
N GLY A 827 -50.61 -5.51 -15.12
CA GLY A 827 -49.74 -6.21 -14.18
C GLY A 827 -49.74 -7.72 -14.43
N VAL A 828 -48.70 -8.39 -13.93
CA VAL A 828 -48.48 -9.82 -14.12
C VAL A 828 -48.17 -10.52 -12.79
N VAL A 829 -48.65 -11.75 -12.64
CA VAL A 829 -48.26 -12.65 -11.55
C VAL A 829 -48.05 -14.06 -12.10
N VAL A 830 -47.14 -14.79 -11.49
CA VAL A 830 -46.86 -16.21 -11.82
C VAL A 830 -47.02 -17.04 -10.54
N ILE A 831 -47.81 -18.12 -10.62
CA ILE A 831 -47.97 -19.10 -9.55
C ILE A 831 -47.43 -20.44 -10.05
N GLN A 832 -46.54 -21.04 -9.30
CA GLN A 832 -45.99 -22.35 -9.65
C GLN A 832 -46.90 -23.48 -9.15
N LEU A 833 -47.23 -24.44 -10.00
CA LEU A 833 -48.05 -25.59 -9.58
C LEU A 833 -47.35 -26.49 -8.56
N ARG A 834 -46.02 -26.41 -8.46
CA ARG A 834 -45.28 -27.09 -7.39
C ARG A 834 -45.76 -26.60 -6.01
N ASP A 835 -45.94 -25.30 -5.84
CA ASP A 835 -46.33 -24.69 -4.55
C ASP A 835 -47.78 -25.10 -4.21
N VAL A 836 -48.66 -25.23 -5.24
CA VAL A 836 -50.03 -25.73 -5.10
C VAL A 836 -50.05 -27.21 -4.72
N LEU A 837 -49.12 -28.00 -5.30
CA LEU A 837 -49.01 -29.43 -5.03
C LEU A 837 -48.55 -29.71 -3.60
N GLU A 838 -47.63 -28.91 -3.05
CA GLU A 838 -47.16 -29.02 -1.67
C GLU A 838 -48.19 -28.61 -0.64
N GLN A 839 -49.09 -27.68 -0.96
CA GLN A 839 -50.13 -27.14 -0.05
C GLN A 839 -51.51 -27.76 -0.26
N GLY A 840 -51.71 -28.51 -1.35
CA GLY A 840 -53.01 -29.09 -1.76
C GLY A 840 -53.94 -28.12 -2.51
N SER A 841 -53.97 -26.87 -2.12
CA SER A 841 -54.67 -25.78 -2.81
C SER A 841 -53.94 -24.46 -2.47
N CYS A 842 -54.08 -23.45 -3.33
CA CYS A 842 -53.50 -22.14 -3.10
C CYS A 842 -54.60 -21.08 -3.33
N ALA A 843 -55.12 -20.52 -2.25
CA ALA A 843 -56.16 -19.47 -2.29
C ALA A 843 -55.67 -18.21 -1.55
N GLY A 844 -55.69 -17.05 -2.20
CA GLY A 844 -55.30 -15.81 -1.55
C GLY A 844 -55.05 -14.64 -2.48
N TRP A 845 -54.51 -13.59 -1.86
CA TRP A 845 -54.13 -12.37 -2.54
C TRP A 845 -52.66 -12.41 -3.00
N PHE A 846 -52.44 -12.19 -4.29
CA PHE A 846 -51.13 -12.12 -4.91
C PHE A 846 -50.84 -10.71 -5.39
N HIS A 847 -49.61 -10.25 -5.21
CA HIS A 847 -49.15 -8.98 -5.75
C HIS A 847 -48.90 -9.07 -7.25
N LEU A 848 -49.45 -8.12 -8.00
CA LEU A 848 -49.16 -7.92 -9.41
C LEU A 848 -47.93 -7.05 -9.56
N GLY A 849 -46.97 -7.48 -10.39
CA GLY A 849 -45.74 -6.74 -10.76
C GLY A 849 -45.82 -6.17 -12.17
N LYS A 850 -44.98 -5.23 -12.50
CA LYS A 850 -44.78 -4.72 -13.84
C LYS A 850 -43.98 -5.71 -14.72
N THR A 851 -43.07 -6.46 -14.10
CA THR A 851 -42.13 -7.40 -14.77
C THR A 851 -42.09 -8.73 -14.03
N ILE A 852 -41.64 -9.76 -14.70
CA ILE A 852 -41.36 -11.07 -14.08
C ILE A 852 -39.91 -11.09 -13.67
N SER A 853 -39.60 -11.40 -12.40
CA SER A 853 -38.25 -11.58 -11.92
C SER A 853 -37.69 -12.91 -12.42
N MET A 854 -36.46 -12.89 -12.95
CA MET A 854 -35.76 -14.07 -13.46
C MET A 854 -34.30 -14.02 -13.07
N ASP A 855 -33.71 -15.19 -12.81
CA ASP A 855 -32.28 -15.34 -12.60
C ASP A 855 -31.51 -15.46 -13.93
N GLU A 856 -30.19 -15.58 -13.85
CA GLU A 856 -29.32 -15.70 -15.01
C GLU A 856 -29.64 -16.96 -15.85
N THR A 857 -30.00 -18.07 -15.23
CA THR A 857 -30.39 -19.31 -15.93
C THR A 857 -31.66 -19.11 -16.74
N GLY A 858 -32.67 -18.46 -16.16
CA GLY A 858 -33.90 -18.12 -16.86
C GLY A 858 -33.65 -17.23 -18.08
N TRP A 859 -32.88 -16.19 -17.93
CA TRP A 859 -32.47 -15.34 -19.05
C TRP A 859 -31.71 -16.08 -20.13
N THR A 860 -30.79 -16.99 -19.76
CA THR A 860 -30.05 -17.82 -20.71
C THR A 860 -31.00 -18.70 -21.53
N ILE A 861 -31.94 -19.38 -20.86
CA ILE A 861 -32.92 -20.23 -21.53
C ILE A 861 -33.80 -19.41 -22.50
N LEU A 862 -34.31 -18.25 -22.08
CA LEU A 862 -35.10 -17.38 -22.96
C LEU A 862 -34.30 -16.89 -24.16
N ARG A 863 -33.05 -16.55 -24.00
CA ARG A 863 -32.18 -16.15 -25.13
C ARG A 863 -31.95 -17.29 -26.12
N ILE A 864 -31.81 -18.54 -25.67
CA ILE A 864 -31.70 -19.73 -26.49
C ILE A 864 -33.03 -19.97 -27.21
N LEU A 865 -34.17 -19.99 -26.52
CA LEU A 865 -35.49 -20.19 -27.09
C LEU A 865 -35.87 -19.11 -28.12
N SER A 866 -35.45 -17.83 -27.86
CA SER A 866 -35.71 -16.73 -28.81
C SER A 866 -35.02 -16.91 -30.19
N GLN A 867 -33.98 -17.74 -30.26
CA GLN A 867 -33.25 -18.05 -31.49
C GLN A 867 -33.91 -19.20 -32.26
N ARG A 868 -34.82 -19.97 -31.64
CA ARG A 868 -35.57 -21.07 -32.29
C ARG A 868 -36.76 -20.52 -33.08
N THR A 869 -36.44 -19.79 -34.15
CA THR A 869 -37.45 -19.06 -34.95
C THR A 869 -38.46 -19.94 -35.70
N ASN A 870 -38.18 -21.24 -35.89
CA ASN A 870 -39.06 -22.21 -36.52
C ASN A 870 -39.87 -23.04 -35.50
N ASP A 871 -39.71 -22.82 -34.21
CA ASP A 871 -40.38 -23.50 -33.13
C ASP A 871 -41.49 -22.60 -32.53
N ASP A 872 -42.74 -22.90 -32.85
CA ASP A 872 -43.88 -22.09 -32.41
C ASP A 872 -44.05 -22.09 -30.87
N ALA A 873 -43.68 -23.18 -30.24
CA ALA A 873 -43.71 -23.30 -28.78
C ALA A 873 -42.64 -22.43 -28.10
N ALA A 874 -41.42 -22.41 -28.63
CA ALA A 874 -40.39 -21.51 -28.16
C ALA A 874 -40.81 -20.04 -28.32
N LYS A 875 -41.38 -19.64 -29.45
CA LYS A 875 -41.87 -18.29 -29.71
C LYS A 875 -42.95 -17.88 -28.69
N GLU A 876 -43.94 -18.72 -28.50
CA GLU A 876 -45.07 -18.43 -27.57
C GLU A 876 -44.60 -18.32 -26.12
N PHE A 877 -43.66 -19.21 -25.70
CA PHE A 877 -43.05 -19.13 -24.39
C PHE A 877 -42.22 -17.86 -24.19
N VAL A 878 -41.40 -17.50 -25.14
CA VAL A 878 -40.63 -16.23 -25.08
C VAL A 878 -41.56 -15.03 -25.07
N GLU A 879 -42.63 -15.03 -25.87
CA GLU A 879 -43.60 -13.95 -25.88
C GLU A 879 -44.30 -13.78 -24.55
N LEU A 880 -44.73 -14.84 -23.90
CA LEU A 880 -45.32 -14.82 -22.56
C LEU A 880 -44.34 -14.25 -21.51
N LYS A 881 -43.10 -14.67 -21.52
CA LYS A 881 -42.13 -14.28 -20.49
C LYS A 881 -41.51 -12.89 -20.71
N THR A 882 -41.46 -12.40 -21.94
CA THR A 882 -40.94 -11.05 -22.27
C THR A 882 -42.03 -9.99 -22.44
N PHE A 883 -43.26 -10.37 -22.16
CA PHE A 883 -44.43 -9.53 -22.39
C PHE A 883 -44.38 -8.16 -21.70
N SER A 884 -43.83 -8.05 -20.51
CA SER A 884 -43.73 -6.81 -19.74
C SER A 884 -42.59 -5.87 -20.26
N LEU A 885 -41.59 -6.40 -20.91
CA LEU A 885 -40.51 -5.60 -21.50
C LEU A 885 -40.97 -4.75 -22.70
N LYS A 886 -41.97 -5.24 -23.46
CA LYS A 886 -42.51 -4.52 -24.63
C LYS A 886 -43.12 -3.14 -24.28
N LYS A 887 -43.63 -2.97 -23.05
CA LYS A 887 -44.27 -1.71 -22.63
C LYS A 887 -43.27 -0.67 -22.15
N ALA A 888 -42.22 -1.11 -21.42
CA ALA A 888 -41.19 -0.21 -20.91
C ALA A 888 -40.43 0.53 -22.04
N LEU A 889 -40.29 -0.14 -23.19
CA LEU A 889 -39.61 0.43 -24.37
C LEU A 889 -40.54 1.39 -25.16
N ALA A 890 -41.82 1.09 -25.32
CA ALA A 890 -42.78 1.96 -26.00
C ALA A 890 -43.05 3.26 -25.24
N ASP A 891 -42.85 3.28 -23.92
CA ASP A 891 -43.02 4.46 -23.06
C ASP A 891 -41.72 5.30 -22.96
N GLN A 892 -40.55 4.79 -23.38
CA GLN A 892 -39.31 5.53 -23.50
C GLN A 892 -39.08 6.22 -24.88
N GLU A 893 -39.87 5.80 -25.91
CA GLU A 893 -39.84 6.42 -27.26
C GLU A 893 -40.89 7.56 -27.42
N LYS A 894 -41.69 7.85 -26.38
CA LYS A 894 -42.55 9.02 -26.27
C LYS A 894 -42.01 10.08 -25.33
#